data_df8cdc50f1cd5dfc64c39dd6cfe42c3a
#
_entry.id   df8cdc50f1cd5dfc64c39dd6cfe42c3a
#
_cell.length_a   1.000
_cell.length_b   1.000
_cell.length_c   1.000
_cell.angle_alpha   90.00
_cell.angle_beta   90.00
_cell.angle_gamma   90.00
#
_symmetry.space_group_name_H-M   'P 1'
#
loop_
_entity.id
_entity.type
_entity.pdbx_description
1 polymer ?
#
loop_
_entity_poly.entity_id
_entity_poly.type
_entity_poly.pdbx_seq_one_letter_code
_entity_poly.pdbx_strand_id
1 'polypeptide(L)'
;SGNTFKYSTVPNWKTKHHYYFLEGRREFLDQAGEWWYDTYNNADSLYYYANNGVDPNRLNFRGKVQSYAFSITGSEYIQIKNIEFFGTTVYFSNGDNCVVYGCNFMYPSCSKRMLRTVDTEPEMTKFASGSAGSAIRNCAFRNTDGTALEMWGGTDTVDNCYFTNIDYSVADNSSIMLTMRMNGTANVFRKNTVHRTGASATVMVGDAGLVEYNNLYDTGHLQSDGSMIQFMEDQQDGAICRYNWLHDTEKYGARFDHSGTADGTNGTMHHNLAWNCESGGIMVKGDNHKVYNNTVLNSGSKNDIIVFQVNNGDHASSIIRNNAADKIANHRTNNVAIDFGTYTNNWNGYNESVTLNSILTDTSNNDFSPGTSSPLIDAGTTISGITDQYTNNGSGPDVGAYEDGNTNWTAGHDWNVNTTFGSSWVPIHSATISGNSGFRMMSSPVSGTILGDLLDELWIQGMTGGDATSGNANVWVLNLAGQTWTAVSNISTQSLSAGQGFLVYVFDDIDFDTDSDLPVDLYVSGSHNTGNVSITSIPQNSFYLGGNPYTKTIDWDDISKTNLSTTVSVWDDASSDWKTYNGSSGDLTNGLIAPFQGFWVQASGGVGSFTIQADDISTTVGTFLGRTTEENTGSLAFTISSGDHTDNIYLTFGPNGSIYKDISDAPKLLPLQASPRIAAMTISDNIPMKINHLPYDLEGTYMIPLDLLSLDIDTAGHFVTYGDQVTLDLVEQDLPGHITYSIMDNISGIEYNMQSLLGLELTTELKGTFSSSYNGP
;
A
#
# COMPACT_ATOMS: atom_id res chain seq x y z
N SER A 1 19.83 -29.22 -15.41
CA SER A 1 20.59 -28.23 -16.15
C SER A 1 19.63 -27.20 -16.77
N GLY A 2 19.78 -25.98 -16.43
CA GLY A 2 18.96 -24.85 -16.88
C GLY A 2 17.94 -24.43 -15.82
N ASN A 3 17.48 -23.18 -15.93
CA ASN A 3 16.54 -22.53 -15.03
C ASN A 3 15.09 -23.00 -15.26
N THR A 4 14.87 -24.32 -15.32
CA THR A 4 13.54 -24.88 -15.61
C THR A 4 13.06 -25.67 -14.40
N PHE A 5 11.89 -25.32 -13.89
CA PHE A 5 11.17 -26.13 -12.91
C PHE A 5 9.96 -26.79 -13.57
N LYS A 6 9.53 -27.91 -13.01
CA LYS A 6 8.33 -28.64 -13.44
C LYS A 6 7.30 -28.59 -12.33
N TYR A 7 6.05 -28.39 -12.71
CA TYR A 7 4.91 -28.40 -11.81
C TYR A 7 3.78 -29.27 -12.40
N SER A 8 2.87 -29.69 -11.55
CA SER A 8 1.65 -30.38 -12.00
C SER A 8 0.75 -29.40 -12.74
N THR A 9 0.12 -29.87 -13.82
CA THR A 9 -0.80 -29.03 -14.59
C THR A 9 -1.95 -28.55 -13.70
N VAL A 10 -2.15 -27.24 -13.66
CA VAL A 10 -3.30 -26.62 -12.99
C VAL A 10 -4.36 -26.35 -14.05
N PRO A 11 -5.63 -26.71 -13.83
CA PRO A 11 -6.72 -26.40 -14.77
C PRO A 11 -6.82 -24.89 -15.05
N ASN A 12 -7.06 -24.50 -16.30
CA ASN A 12 -7.12 -23.09 -16.71
C ASN A 12 -8.13 -22.24 -15.91
N TRP A 13 -9.20 -22.86 -15.43
CA TRP A 13 -10.21 -22.16 -14.61
C TRP A 13 -9.74 -21.83 -13.18
N LYS A 14 -8.67 -22.48 -12.69
CA LYS A 14 -8.07 -22.18 -11.39
C LYS A 14 -7.02 -21.09 -11.44
N THR A 15 -6.46 -20.82 -12.61
CA THR A 15 -5.37 -19.85 -12.76
C THR A 15 -5.79 -18.73 -13.68
N LYS A 16 -5.40 -17.52 -13.31
CA LYS A 16 -5.49 -16.35 -14.15
C LYS A 16 -4.07 -15.90 -14.49
N HIS A 17 -3.81 -15.56 -15.73
CA HIS A 17 -2.51 -15.06 -16.17
C HIS A 17 -1.31 -16.02 -15.98
N HIS A 18 -1.50 -17.23 -15.45
CA HIS A 18 -0.43 -18.19 -15.15
C HIS A 18 0.70 -17.63 -14.25
N TYR A 19 0.36 -16.71 -13.35
CA TYR A 19 1.32 -16.21 -12.37
C TYR A 19 1.69 -17.29 -11.37
N TYR A 20 2.93 -17.24 -10.92
CA TYR A 20 3.44 -18.09 -9.85
C TYR A 20 4.35 -17.27 -8.94
N PHE A 21 4.48 -17.70 -7.71
CA PHE A 21 5.46 -17.21 -6.78
C PHE A 21 6.18 -18.38 -6.13
N LEU A 22 7.37 -18.14 -5.62
CA LEU A 22 8.18 -19.12 -4.92
C LEU A 22 8.24 -18.73 -3.45
N GLU A 23 8.10 -19.72 -2.57
CA GLU A 23 8.10 -19.51 -1.12
C GLU A 23 8.76 -20.65 -0.37
N GLY A 24 8.93 -20.52 0.95
CA GLY A 24 9.39 -21.59 1.82
C GLY A 24 10.90 -21.87 1.76
N ARG A 25 11.71 -20.90 1.32
CA ARG A 25 13.16 -20.95 1.29
C ARG A 25 13.76 -19.67 1.82
N ARG A 26 14.86 -19.78 2.57
CA ARG A 26 15.58 -18.61 3.09
C ARG A 26 16.11 -17.71 1.97
N GLU A 27 16.54 -18.32 0.86
CA GLU A 27 17.09 -17.62 -0.30
C GLU A 27 16.06 -16.74 -1.05
N PHE A 28 14.80 -16.76 -0.64
CA PHE A 28 13.74 -15.90 -1.17
C PHE A 28 13.42 -14.70 -0.27
N LEU A 29 14.19 -14.51 0.81
CA LEU A 29 14.12 -13.31 1.61
C LEU A 29 14.94 -12.23 0.90
N ASP A 30 14.29 -11.46 0.04
CA ASP A 30 14.94 -10.43 -0.78
C ASP A 30 14.27 -9.05 -0.68
N GLN A 31 13.17 -8.96 0.09
CA GLN A 31 12.46 -7.71 0.37
C GLN A 31 12.13 -7.56 1.85
N ALA A 32 12.18 -6.32 2.31
CA ALA A 32 11.82 -6.00 3.68
C ALA A 32 10.37 -6.38 4.02
N GLY A 33 10.19 -6.97 5.19
CA GLY A 33 8.90 -7.52 5.64
C GLY A 33 8.72 -9.01 5.36
N GLU A 34 9.58 -9.61 4.57
CA GLU A 34 9.53 -11.04 4.31
C GLU A 34 10.07 -11.84 5.49
N TRP A 35 9.54 -13.05 5.66
CA TRP A 35 9.96 -13.94 6.73
C TRP A 35 10.03 -15.39 6.27
N TRP A 36 10.89 -16.18 6.93
CA TRP A 36 11.03 -17.61 6.71
C TRP A 36 11.24 -18.35 8.01
N TYR A 37 10.53 -19.46 8.20
CA TYR A 37 10.63 -20.32 9.38
C TYR A 37 11.42 -21.58 9.08
N ASP A 38 12.54 -21.78 9.81
CA ASP A 38 13.42 -22.94 9.64
C ASP A 38 13.02 -24.09 10.54
N THR A 39 12.47 -25.14 9.93
CA THR A 39 12.14 -26.39 10.61
C THR A 39 13.14 -27.52 10.30
N TYR A 40 14.16 -27.31 9.43
CA TYR A 40 15.03 -28.38 8.97
C TYR A 40 16.11 -28.79 9.99
N ASN A 41 16.55 -27.85 10.80
CA ASN A 41 17.69 -28.06 11.69
C ASN A 41 17.31 -28.23 13.15
N ASN A 42 16.04 -28.52 13.48
CA ASN A 42 15.48 -28.51 14.85
C ASN A 42 15.73 -27.18 15.58
N ALA A 43 15.88 -26.12 14.85
CA ALA A 43 16.25 -24.82 15.42
C ALA A 43 15.04 -23.93 15.71
N ASP A 44 13.86 -24.26 15.17
CA ASP A 44 12.62 -23.48 15.30
C ASP A 44 12.88 -21.95 15.24
N SER A 45 13.68 -21.58 14.23
CA SER A 45 14.14 -20.21 14.08
C SER A 45 13.30 -19.45 13.05
N LEU A 46 12.86 -18.25 13.39
CA LEU A 46 12.22 -17.32 12.47
C LEU A 46 13.28 -16.36 11.93
N TYR A 47 13.40 -16.32 10.61
CA TYR A 47 14.23 -15.35 9.90
C TYR A 47 13.31 -14.27 9.33
N TYR A 48 13.68 -13.04 9.49
CA TYR A 48 12.94 -11.89 9.01
C TYR A 48 13.88 -10.95 8.26
N TYR A 49 13.47 -10.46 7.11
CA TYR A 49 14.20 -9.45 6.37
C TYR A 49 13.75 -8.07 6.87
N ALA A 50 14.58 -7.45 7.71
CA ALA A 50 14.28 -6.16 8.30
C ALA A 50 14.52 -5.01 7.31
N ASN A 51 13.80 -3.91 7.47
CA ASN A 51 14.06 -2.68 6.74
C ASN A 51 15.40 -2.08 7.16
N ASN A 52 16.22 -1.70 6.20
CA ASN A 52 17.38 -0.80 6.36
C ASN A 52 18.29 -1.09 7.57
N GLY A 53 18.62 -2.35 7.83
CA GLY A 53 19.54 -2.70 8.91
C GLY A 53 18.96 -2.62 10.34
N VAL A 54 17.65 -2.43 10.47
CA VAL A 54 16.96 -2.47 11.78
C VAL A 54 17.12 -3.87 12.37
N ASP A 55 17.57 -3.95 13.60
CA ASP A 55 17.64 -5.22 14.33
C ASP A 55 16.22 -5.78 14.54
N PRO A 56 15.92 -6.99 14.02
CA PRO A 56 14.62 -7.61 14.23
C PRO A 56 14.22 -7.81 15.68
N ASN A 57 15.19 -7.93 16.60
CA ASN A 57 14.93 -8.08 18.03
C ASN A 57 14.32 -6.80 18.67
N ARG A 58 14.43 -5.67 17.98
CA ARG A 58 13.86 -4.39 18.40
C ARG A 58 12.47 -4.13 17.79
N LEU A 59 11.96 -5.02 16.95
CA LEU A 59 10.67 -4.89 16.31
C LEU A 59 9.59 -5.62 17.11
N ASN A 60 8.41 -5.01 17.18
CA ASN A 60 7.24 -5.66 17.78
C ASN A 60 6.65 -6.69 16.82
N PHE A 61 7.08 -7.95 16.98
CA PHE A 61 6.53 -9.06 16.19
C PHE A 61 5.27 -9.60 16.82
N ARG A 62 4.22 -9.71 15.98
CA ARG A 62 2.98 -10.39 16.35
C ARG A 62 2.80 -11.61 15.48
N GLY A 63 2.66 -12.78 16.10
CA GLY A 63 2.41 -14.04 15.42
C GLY A 63 1.07 -14.63 15.78
N LYS A 64 0.37 -15.20 14.80
CA LYS A 64 -0.84 -15.96 15.05
C LYS A 64 -0.47 -17.28 15.75
N VAL A 65 -0.94 -17.45 16.98
CA VAL A 65 -0.71 -18.66 17.79
C VAL A 65 -1.99 -19.48 18.01
N GLN A 66 -3.15 -18.88 17.73
CA GLN A 66 -4.46 -19.51 17.85
C GLN A 66 -5.30 -19.21 16.61
N SER A 67 -5.97 -20.23 16.08
CA SER A 67 -6.90 -20.07 14.97
C SER A 67 -8.12 -19.25 15.38
N TYR A 68 -8.69 -19.57 16.55
CA TYR A 68 -9.91 -18.96 17.02
C TYR A 68 -9.73 -18.35 18.41
N ALA A 69 -10.08 -17.07 18.55
CA ALA A 69 -10.19 -16.39 19.83
C ALA A 69 -11.40 -16.91 20.63
N PHE A 70 -12.48 -17.21 19.91
CA PHE A 70 -13.68 -17.84 20.45
C PHE A 70 -14.04 -19.06 19.63
N SER A 71 -14.12 -20.22 20.28
CA SER A 71 -14.64 -21.47 19.72
C SER A 71 -15.86 -21.87 20.55
N ILE A 72 -17.03 -21.71 19.97
CA ILE A 72 -18.33 -21.87 20.66
C ILE A 72 -19.08 -23.03 20.03
N THR A 73 -19.45 -24.02 20.86
CA THR A 73 -20.13 -25.21 20.38
C THR A 73 -21.36 -25.48 21.24
N GLY A 74 -22.53 -25.73 20.62
CA GLY A 74 -23.76 -26.09 21.28
C GLY A 74 -24.38 -24.98 22.15
N SER A 75 -24.06 -23.71 21.88
CA SER A 75 -24.58 -22.55 22.61
C SER A 75 -25.32 -21.62 21.66
N GLU A 76 -26.53 -21.25 22.01
CA GLU A 76 -27.41 -20.39 21.23
C GLU A 76 -27.42 -18.95 21.77
N TYR A 77 -27.82 -17.99 20.93
CA TYR A 77 -28.02 -16.57 21.30
C TYR A 77 -26.74 -15.88 21.83
N ILE A 78 -25.58 -16.38 21.50
CA ILE A 78 -24.33 -15.76 21.88
C ILE A 78 -24.10 -14.48 21.04
N GLN A 79 -23.69 -13.42 21.70
CA GLN A 79 -23.37 -12.14 21.06
C GLN A 79 -21.93 -11.73 21.32
N ILE A 80 -21.16 -11.53 20.25
CA ILE A 80 -19.81 -10.97 20.27
C ILE A 80 -19.89 -9.58 19.67
N LYS A 81 -19.52 -8.55 20.45
CA LYS A 81 -19.70 -7.16 20.01
C LYS A 81 -18.46 -6.30 20.27
N ASN A 82 -18.15 -5.43 19.30
CA ASN A 82 -17.19 -4.33 19.43
C ASN A 82 -15.80 -4.83 19.87
N ILE A 83 -15.34 -5.93 19.27
CA ILE A 83 -14.02 -6.52 19.51
C ILE A 83 -13.17 -6.36 18.27
N GLU A 84 -11.91 -5.98 18.47
CA GLU A 84 -10.90 -6.02 17.46
C GLU A 84 -10.12 -7.32 17.53
N PHE A 85 -10.11 -8.08 16.42
CA PHE A 85 -9.41 -9.35 16.26
C PHE A 85 -8.17 -9.13 15.37
N PHE A 86 -7.02 -9.47 15.86
CA PHE A 86 -5.78 -9.41 15.10
C PHE A 86 -5.14 -10.81 15.00
N GLY A 87 -5.00 -11.33 13.77
CA GLY A 87 -4.41 -12.64 13.52
C GLY A 87 -5.24 -13.83 14.04
N THR A 88 -6.50 -13.62 14.38
CA THR A 88 -7.41 -14.65 14.92
C THR A 88 -8.85 -14.32 14.53
N THR A 89 -9.77 -15.26 14.78
CA THR A 89 -11.18 -15.09 14.43
C THR A 89 -12.11 -15.87 15.38
N VAL A 90 -13.34 -16.14 14.93
CA VAL A 90 -14.38 -16.83 15.72
C VAL A 90 -14.90 -18.06 14.99
N TYR A 91 -15.26 -19.08 15.77
CA TYR A 91 -15.87 -20.32 15.29
C TYR A 91 -17.12 -20.63 16.10
N PHE A 92 -18.21 -20.90 15.39
CA PHE A 92 -19.47 -21.36 15.96
C PHE A 92 -19.87 -22.71 15.34
N SER A 93 -20.41 -23.62 16.15
CA SER A 93 -21.00 -24.86 15.66
C SER A 93 -22.16 -25.33 16.56
N ASN A 94 -23.21 -25.86 15.95
CA ASN A 94 -24.40 -26.35 16.65
C ASN A 94 -25.00 -25.31 17.64
N GLY A 95 -25.05 -24.04 17.22
CA GLY A 95 -25.56 -22.94 18.04
C GLY A 95 -26.28 -21.92 17.19
N ASP A 96 -27.61 -21.88 17.31
CA ASP A 96 -28.46 -21.00 16.51
C ASP A 96 -28.52 -19.57 17.04
N ASN A 97 -28.92 -18.63 16.18
CA ASN A 97 -29.21 -17.23 16.54
C ASN A 97 -28.03 -16.48 17.19
N CYS A 98 -26.80 -16.83 16.83
CA CYS A 98 -25.62 -16.17 17.32
C CYS A 98 -25.30 -14.90 16.49
N VAL A 99 -24.76 -13.87 17.12
CA VAL A 99 -24.53 -12.57 16.49
C VAL A 99 -23.11 -12.09 16.72
N VAL A 100 -22.43 -11.69 15.62
CA VAL A 100 -21.19 -10.91 15.66
C VAL A 100 -21.51 -9.52 15.15
N TYR A 101 -21.25 -8.49 15.96
CA TYR A 101 -21.64 -7.13 15.66
C TYR A 101 -20.53 -6.12 15.95
N GLY A 102 -20.27 -5.20 15.02
CA GLY A 102 -19.34 -4.09 15.25
C GLY A 102 -17.90 -4.54 15.50
N CYS A 103 -17.48 -5.66 14.92
CA CYS A 103 -16.16 -6.23 15.10
C CYS A 103 -15.24 -5.96 13.91
N ASN A 104 -13.94 -5.80 14.20
CA ASN A 104 -12.90 -5.64 13.19
C ASN A 104 -12.02 -6.89 13.16
N PHE A 105 -11.94 -7.57 12.03
CA PHE A 105 -11.10 -8.73 11.82
C PHE A 105 -9.93 -8.38 10.89
N MET A 106 -8.73 -8.32 11.45
CA MET A 106 -7.48 -8.12 10.71
C MET A 106 -6.69 -9.42 10.67
N TYR A 107 -6.32 -9.88 9.48
CA TYR A 107 -5.63 -11.15 9.27
C TYR A 107 -6.36 -12.35 9.91
N PRO A 108 -7.69 -12.49 9.75
CA PRO A 108 -8.44 -13.55 10.43
C PRO A 108 -8.11 -14.94 9.90
N SER A 109 -7.68 -15.02 8.65
CA SER A 109 -7.35 -16.26 7.94
C SER A 109 -5.94 -16.19 7.40
N CYS A 110 -5.14 -17.22 7.64
CA CYS A 110 -3.81 -17.37 7.04
C CYS A 110 -3.47 -18.84 6.86
N SER A 111 -2.77 -19.15 5.78
CA SER A 111 -2.25 -20.48 5.48
C SER A 111 -1.09 -20.86 6.40
N LYS A 112 -0.95 -22.15 6.68
CA LYS A 112 0.19 -22.71 7.41
C LYS A 112 1.26 -23.31 6.49
N ARG A 113 1.18 -23.12 5.18
CA ARG A 113 2.12 -23.70 4.21
C ARG A 113 3.56 -23.23 4.43
N MET A 114 3.75 -21.97 4.88
CA MET A 114 5.07 -21.46 5.24
C MET A 114 5.66 -22.17 6.47
N LEU A 115 4.82 -22.74 7.33
CA LEU A 115 5.18 -23.63 8.42
C LEU A 115 5.27 -25.10 7.98
N ARG A 116 5.18 -25.36 6.67
CA ARG A 116 5.19 -26.70 6.04
C ARG A 116 4.02 -27.60 6.42
N THR A 117 2.97 -27.04 6.91
CA THR A 117 1.70 -27.73 7.07
C THR A 117 0.88 -27.47 5.83
N VAL A 118 0.65 -28.51 5.04
CA VAL A 118 -0.21 -28.42 3.86
C VAL A 118 -1.65 -28.55 4.32
N ASP A 119 -2.32 -27.42 4.43
CA ASP A 119 -3.76 -27.35 4.69
C ASP A 119 -4.50 -27.17 3.37
N THR A 120 -5.67 -27.78 3.26
CA THR A 120 -6.51 -27.65 2.09
C THR A 120 -7.29 -26.32 2.08
N GLU A 121 -7.55 -25.76 3.25
CA GLU A 121 -8.20 -24.47 3.44
C GLU A 121 -7.63 -23.77 4.68
N PRO A 122 -7.28 -22.48 4.58
CA PRO A 122 -6.96 -21.68 5.76
C PRO A 122 -8.15 -21.60 6.71
N GLU A 123 -7.90 -21.62 8.00
CA GLU A 123 -8.93 -21.39 8.98
C GLU A 123 -9.49 -19.96 8.84
N MET A 124 -10.82 -19.83 8.90
CA MET A 124 -11.55 -18.60 8.63
C MET A 124 -12.64 -18.35 9.67
N THR A 125 -13.27 -17.20 9.64
CA THR A 125 -14.50 -16.95 10.41
C THR A 125 -15.58 -17.94 9.95
N LYS A 126 -16.10 -18.76 10.86
CA LYS A 126 -16.98 -19.85 10.48
C LYS A 126 -18.15 -20.05 11.44
N PHE A 127 -19.34 -20.13 10.85
CA PHE A 127 -20.54 -20.66 11.46
C PHE A 127 -20.81 -22.03 10.80
N ALA A 128 -20.41 -23.09 11.48
CA ALA A 128 -20.52 -24.44 10.93
C ALA A 128 -21.97 -24.94 10.92
N SER A 129 -22.20 -26.14 10.37
CA SER A 129 -23.53 -26.74 10.31
C SER A 129 -24.20 -26.80 11.69
N GLY A 130 -25.50 -26.59 11.73
CA GLY A 130 -26.28 -26.49 12.96
C GLY A 130 -26.20 -25.12 13.64
N SER A 131 -25.83 -24.05 12.91
CA SER A 131 -25.75 -22.68 13.44
C SER A 131 -26.67 -21.74 12.64
N ALA A 132 -27.97 -22.09 12.52
CA ALA A 132 -28.92 -21.35 11.71
C ALA A 132 -29.38 -20.03 12.36
N GLY A 133 -29.92 -19.11 11.59
CA GLY A 133 -30.44 -17.82 12.05
C GLY A 133 -29.42 -16.87 12.63
N SER A 134 -28.15 -17.11 12.35
CA SER A 134 -27.04 -16.32 12.87
C SER A 134 -26.76 -15.09 12.02
N ALA A 135 -26.11 -14.10 12.60
CA ALA A 135 -25.86 -12.84 11.89
C ALA A 135 -24.46 -12.26 12.13
N ILE A 136 -23.91 -11.68 11.08
CA ILE A 136 -22.73 -10.82 11.14
C ILE A 136 -23.14 -9.44 10.63
N ARG A 137 -22.94 -8.40 11.44
CA ARG A 137 -23.40 -7.04 11.11
C ARG A 137 -22.41 -5.98 11.51
N ASN A 138 -22.27 -4.95 10.67
CA ASN A 138 -21.41 -3.80 10.90
C ASN A 138 -19.96 -4.20 11.21
N CYS A 139 -19.45 -5.23 10.56
CA CYS A 139 -18.11 -5.77 10.77
C CYS A 139 -17.19 -5.46 9.59
N ALA A 140 -15.89 -5.36 9.87
CA ALA A 140 -14.86 -5.29 8.84
C ALA A 140 -14.02 -6.57 8.81
N PHE A 141 -13.72 -7.07 7.61
CA PHE A 141 -12.82 -8.18 7.34
C PHE A 141 -11.71 -7.71 6.42
N ARG A 142 -10.47 -7.83 6.85
CA ARG A 142 -9.34 -7.25 6.13
C ARG A 142 -8.14 -8.19 6.11
N ASN A 143 -7.50 -8.25 4.93
CA ASN A 143 -6.24 -8.96 4.73
C ASN A 143 -6.34 -10.46 5.05
N THR A 144 -7.14 -11.20 4.30
CA THR A 144 -7.24 -12.66 4.43
C THR A 144 -6.40 -13.36 3.35
N ASP A 145 -5.72 -14.42 3.71
CA ASP A 145 -5.01 -15.28 2.77
C ASP A 145 -5.98 -16.18 1.99
N GLY A 146 -7.05 -16.63 2.63
CA GLY A 146 -8.13 -17.41 2.06
C GLY A 146 -9.51 -16.78 2.26
N THR A 147 -10.54 -17.60 2.21
CA THR A 147 -11.95 -17.22 2.41
C THR A 147 -12.14 -16.40 3.68
N ALA A 148 -12.88 -15.30 3.61
CA ALA A 148 -13.12 -14.44 4.77
C ALA A 148 -14.10 -15.07 5.75
N LEU A 149 -15.20 -15.66 5.23
CA LEU A 149 -16.33 -16.09 6.03
C LEU A 149 -17.05 -17.27 5.39
N GLU A 150 -17.39 -18.26 6.20
CA GLU A 150 -18.35 -19.32 5.88
C GLU A 150 -19.48 -19.40 6.89
N MET A 151 -20.73 -19.51 6.41
CA MET A 151 -21.93 -19.77 7.21
C MET A 151 -22.70 -20.95 6.62
N TRP A 152 -22.95 -22.00 7.44
CA TRP A 152 -23.50 -23.27 6.99
C TRP A 152 -24.89 -23.59 7.53
N GLY A 153 -25.53 -22.62 8.18
CA GLY A 153 -26.82 -22.84 8.84
C GLY A 153 -28.01 -22.78 7.87
N GLY A 154 -28.32 -21.61 7.47
CA GLY A 154 -29.53 -21.22 6.77
C GLY A 154 -30.27 -20.14 7.54
N THR A 155 -31.03 -19.31 6.82
CA THR A 155 -31.64 -18.08 7.38
C THR A 155 -30.59 -17.14 8.05
N ASP A 156 -29.34 -17.28 7.68
CA ASP A 156 -28.23 -16.48 8.19
C ASP A 156 -28.19 -15.13 7.48
N THR A 157 -27.62 -14.14 8.15
CA THR A 157 -27.55 -12.76 7.62
C THR A 157 -26.13 -12.20 7.69
N VAL A 158 -25.64 -11.66 6.58
CA VAL A 158 -24.47 -10.77 6.53
C VAL A 158 -24.94 -9.40 6.08
N ASP A 159 -24.84 -8.42 6.96
CA ASP A 159 -25.51 -7.13 6.80
C ASP A 159 -24.57 -5.97 7.14
N ASN A 160 -24.45 -5.02 6.22
CA ASN A 160 -23.73 -3.77 6.43
C ASN A 160 -22.25 -3.97 6.84
N CYS A 161 -21.56 -4.90 6.17
CA CYS A 161 -20.18 -5.26 6.43
C CYS A 161 -19.24 -4.76 5.32
N TYR A 162 -17.95 -4.65 5.68
CA TYR A 162 -16.88 -4.24 4.77
C TYR A 162 -15.82 -5.32 4.64
N PHE A 163 -15.49 -5.70 3.41
CA PHE A 163 -14.51 -6.72 3.08
C PHE A 163 -13.47 -6.16 2.12
N THR A 164 -12.19 -6.27 2.46
CA THR A 164 -11.11 -5.80 1.59
C THR A 164 -9.83 -6.63 1.72
N ASN A 165 -9.10 -6.78 0.62
CA ASN A 165 -7.90 -7.60 0.54
C ASN A 165 -8.16 -9.04 0.99
N ILE A 166 -9.12 -9.69 0.35
CA ILE A 166 -9.56 -11.05 0.67
C ILE A 166 -8.99 -12.02 -0.35
N ASP A 167 -8.65 -13.24 0.09
CA ASP A 167 -8.14 -14.34 -0.75
C ASP A 167 -6.88 -13.97 -1.55
N TYR A 168 -5.98 -13.20 -1.02
CA TYR A 168 -4.90 -12.64 -1.83
C TYR A 168 -3.81 -13.64 -2.25
N SER A 169 -3.81 -14.87 -1.74
CA SER A 169 -2.93 -15.92 -2.26
C SER A 169 -3.64 -17.00 -3.07
N VAL A 170 -4.87 -17.35 -2.73
CA VAL A 170 -5.68 -18.45 -3.29
C VAL A 170 -4.91 -19.78 -3.46
N ALA A 171 -3.87 -19.98 -2.64
CA ALA A 171 -2.86 -21.02 -2.87
C ALA A 171 -3.25 -22.40 -2.33
N ASP A 172 -4.03 -22.46 -1.26
CA ASP A 172 -4.28 -23.70 -0.50
C ASP A 172 -5.60 -24.37 -0.86
N ASN A 173 -6.30 -23.91 -1.87
CA ASN A 173 -7.58 -24.47 -2.23
C ASN A 173 -7.47 -25.48 -3.38
N SER A 174 -7.98 -26.67 -3.18
CA SER A 174 -8.05 -27.71 -4.21
C SER A 174 -9.14 -27.46 -5.26
N SER A 175 -10.04 -26.50 -5.04
CA SER A 175 -11.21 -26.18 -5.85
C SER A 175 -11.26 -24.70 -6.24
N ILE A 176 -12.40 -24.21 -6.72
CA ILE A 176 -12.68 -22.77 -6.87
C ILE A 176 -12.83 -22.16 -5.49
N MET A 177 -12.03 -21.16 -5.21
CA MET A 177 -12.08 -20.43 -3.97
C MET A 177 -13.21 -19.41 -3.96
N LEU A 178 -13.77 -19.15 -2.81
CA LEU A 178 -14.84 -18.20 -2.59
C LEU A 178 -14.40 -17.19 -1.54
N THR A 179 -14.63 -15.91 -1.80
CA THR A 179 -14.37 -14.85 -0.81
C THR A 179 -15.30 -15.00 0.39
N MET A 180 -16.56 -15.31 0.10
CA MET A 180 -17.58 -15.56 1.10
C MET A 180 -18.54 -16.67 0.65
N ARG A 181 -18.89 -17.52 1.58
CA ARG A 181 -19.83 -18.62 1.36
C ARG A 181 -20.89 -18.68 2.43
N MET A 182 -22.13 -18.69 2.00
CA MET A 182 -23.26 -19.05 2.84
C MET A 182 -23.92 -20.28 2.23
N ASN A 183 -24.11 -21.32 3.02
CA ASN A 183 -24.84 -22.52 2.63
C ASN A 183 -26.19 -22.58 3.34
N GLY A 184 -27.03 -23.54 2.97
CA GLY A 184 -28.40 -23.63 3.47
C GLY A 184 -29.34 -22.72 2.71
N THR A 185 -30.50 -22.48 3.25
CA THR A 185 -31.65 -21.87 2.53
C THR A 185 -32.01 -20.52 3.13
N ALA A 186 -32.47 -19.60 2.27
CA ALA A 186 -33.00 -18.28 2.63
C ALA A 186 -32.02 -17.37 3.40
N ASN A 187 -30.76 -17.44 3.07
CA ASN A 187 -29.75 -16.55 3.59
C ASN A 187 -29.86 -15.14 3.01
N VAL A 188 -29.39 -14.14 3.74
CA VAL A 188 -29.42 -12.73 3.34
C VAL A 188 -28.01 -12.14 3.34
N PHE A 189 -27.58 -11.62 2.20
CA PHE A 189 -26.38 -10.84 2.04
C PHE A 189 -26.73 -9.44 1.55
N ARG A 190 -26.64 -8.42 2.42
CA ARG A 190 -27.14 -7.10 2.06
C ARG A 190 -26.29 -5.96 2.59
N LYS A 191 -26.31 -4.84 1.88
CA LYS A 191 -25.61 -3.58 2.23
C LYS A 191 -24.12 -3.77 2.52
N ASN A 192 -23.49 -4.75 1.92
CA ASN A 192 -22.07 -4.98 2.12
C ASN A 192 -21.23 -4.32 1.02
N THR A 193 -20.02 -3.89 1.37
CA THR A 193 -19.00 -3.52 0.40
C THR A 193 -17.91 -4.58 0.37
N VAL A 194 -17.61 -5.09 -0.83
CA VAL A 194 -16.57 -6.11 -1.04
C VAL A 194 -15.66 -5.66 -2.19
N HIS A 195 -14.37 -5.54 -1.92
CA HIS A 195 -13.43 -5.19 -2.96
C HIS A 195 -12.03 -5.77 -2.73
N ARG A 196 -11.23 -5.81 -3.81
CA ARG A 196 -9.86 -6.36 -3.83
C ARG A 196 -9.85 -7.81 -3.36
N THR A 197 -10.50 -8.69 -4.13
CA THR A 197 -10.55 -10.12 -3.84
C THR A 197 -9.78 -10.94 -4.88
N GLY A 198 -9.17 -12.04 -4.45
CA GLY A 198 -8.45 -12.95 -5.34
C GLY A 198 -9.30 -14.08 -5.91
N ALA A 199 -10.35 -14.46 -5.21
CA ALA A 199 -11.12 -15.67 -5.50
C ALA A 199 -11.88 -15.63 -6.84
N SER A 200 -12.24 -16.81 -7.30
CA SER A 200 -13.01 -17.03 -8.52
C SER A 200 -14.43 -16.45 -8.41
N ALA A 201 -15.18 -16.86 -7.39
CA ALA A 201 -16.48 -16.29 -7.09
C ALA A 201 -16.39 -15.50 -5.78
N THR A 202 -16.94 -14.28 -5.77
CA THR A 202 -16.83 -13.43 -4.61
C THR A 202 -17.88 -13.81 -3.54
N VAL A 203 -19.16 -13.92 -3.91
CA VAL A 203 -20.25 -14.21 -2.99
C VAL A 203 -21.11 -15.35 -3.51
N MET A 204 -21.38 -16.35 -2.64
CA MET A 204 -22.39 -17.38 -2.81
C MET A 204 -23.25 -17.48 -1.56
N VAL A 205 -24.57 -17.49 -1.70
CA VAL A 205 -25.51 -17.35 -0.58
C VAL A 205 -26.45 -18.56 -0.34
N GLY A 206 -26.20 -19.69 -1.01
CA GLY A 206 -27.04 -20.90 -0.87
C GLY A 206 -28.38 -20.81 -1.58
N ASP A 207 -29.31 -21.68 -1.18
CA ASP A 207 -30.60 -21.85 -1.86
C ASP A 207 -31.57 -20.74 -1.48
N ALA A 208 -32.34 -20.25 -2.47
CA ALA A 208 -33.32 -19.18 -2.30
C ALA A 208 -32.75 -17.93 -1.57
N GLY A 209 -31.45 -17.63 -1.78
CA GLY A 209 -30.77 -16.55 -1.09
C GLY A 209 -31.18 -15.16 -1.61
N LEU A 210 -31.14 -14.16 -0.72
CA LEU A 210 -31.36 -12.76 -1.03
C LEU A 210 -30.05 -12.00 -1.03
N VAL A 211 -29.69 -11.39 -2.18
CA VAL A 211 -28.50 -10.54 -2.32
C VAL A 211 -28.94 -9.15 -2.76
N GLU A 212 -28.83 -8.16 -1.87
CA GLU A 212 -29.37 -6.83 -2.16
C GLU A 212 -28.54 -5.68 -1.59
N TYR A 213 -28.54 -4.56 -2.29
CA TYR A 213 -27.88 -3.31 -1.89
C TYR A 213 -26.38 -3.45 -1.59
N ASN A 214 -25.69 -4.38 -2.24
CA ASN A 214 -24.26 -4.55 -2.07
C ASN A 214 -23.47 -3.80 -3.12
N ASN A 215 -22.30 -3.28 -2.75
CA ASN A 215 -21.33 -2.68 -3.65
C ASN A 215 -20.11 -3.62 -3.78
N LEU A 216 -19.98 -4.30 -4.93
CA LEU A 216 -18.89 -5.21 -5.22
C LEU A 216 -18.07 -4.68 -6.39
N TYR A 217 -16.75 -4.53 -6.21
CA TYR A 217 -15.87 -4.02 -7.25
C TYR A 217 -14.43 -4.51 -7.06
N ASP A 218 -13.62 -4.38 -8.11
CA ASP A 218 -12.19 -4.72 -8.08
C ASP A 218 -11.96 -6.15 -7.55
N THR A 219 -12.61 -7.15 -8.16
CA THR A 219 -12.68 -8.51 -7.64
C THR A 219 -12.11 -9.56 -8.58
N GLY A 220 -11.75 -10.71 -8.04
CA GLY A 220 -11.40 -11.90 -8.82
C GLY A 220 -10.04 -11.84 -9.50
N HIS A 221 -9.02 -11.29 -8.83
CA HIS A 221 -7.71 -11.03 -9.43
C HIS A 221 -6.86 -12.28 -9.73
N LEU A 222 -7.08 -13.38 -9.02
CA LEU A 222 -6.16 -14.54 -9.05
C LEU A 222 -6.72 -15.78 -9.72
N GLN A 223 -8.02 -15.93 -9.83
CA GLN A 223 -8.65 -17.08 -10.51
C GLN A 223 -9.48 -16.66 -11.71
N SER A 224 -9.56 -17.51 -12.72
CA SER A 224 -10.11 -17.10 -14.02
C SER A 224 -11.63 -17.23 -14.18
N ASP A 225 -12.26 -18.16 -13.49
CA ASP A 225 -13.71 -18.40 -13.60
C ASP A 225 -14.50 -17.65 -12.51
N GLY A 226 -15.83 -17.62 -12.57
CA GLY A 226 -16.71 -17.07 -11.55
C GLY A 226 -17.31 -15.71 -11.86
N SER A 227 -17.99 -15.17 -10.87
CA SER A 227 -18.68 -13.87 -10.88
C SER A 227 -18.63 -13.23 -9.52
N MET A 228 -18.91 -11.94 -9.43
CA MET A 228 -19.03 -11.28 -8.13
C MET A 228 -20.15 -11.91 -7.28
N ILE A 229 -21.32 -12.11 -7.88
CA ILE A 229 -22.44 -12.82 -7.24
C ILE A 229 -22.74 -14.07 -8.06
N GLN A 230 -22.61 -15.23 -7.43
CA GLN A 230 -22.77 -16.53 -8.06
C GLN A 230 -23.89 -17.34 -7.45
N PHE A 231 -24.80 -17.83 -8.30
CA PHE A 231 -25.79 -18.84 -7.94
C PHE A 231 -25.62 -20.04 -8.87
N MET A 232 -25.37 -21.21 -8.30
CA MET A 232 -25.23 -22.44 -9.03
C MET A 232 -26.52 -23.26 -8.98
N GLU A 233 -26.93 -23.81 -10.09
CA GLU A 233 -27.96 -24.87 -10.18
C GLU A 233 -29.16 -24.68 -9.21
N ASP A 234 -29.35 -25.57 -8.27
CA ASP A 234 -30.48 -25.56 -7.33
C ASP A 234 -30.56 -24.30 -6.44
N GLN A 235 -29.44 -23.60 -6.25
CA GLN A 235 -29.42 -22.35 -5.48
C GLN A 235 -30.26 -21.23 -6.10
N GLN A 236 -30.57 -21.36 -7.40
CA GLN A 236 -31.33 -20.36 -8.15
C GLN A 236 -32.82 -20.35 -7.81
N ASP A 237 -33.36 -21.49 -7.34
CA ASP A 237 -34.81 -21.60 -7.08
C ASP A 237 -35.23 -20.68 -5.92
N GLY A 238 -36.00 -19.65 -6.25
CA GLY A 238 -36.41 -18.61 -5.30
C GLY A 238 -35.34 -17.57 -4.97
N ALA A 239 -34.14 -17.65 -5.58
CA ALA A 239 -33.09 -16.67 -5.35
C ALA A 239 -33.46 -15.29 -5.88
N ILE A 240 -33.08 -14.23 -5.15
CA ILE A 240 -33.30 -12.84 -5.52
C ILE A 240 -31.96 -12.07 -5.45
N CYS A 241 -31.56 -11.49 -6.57
CA CYS A 241 -30.41 -10.59 -6.69
C CYS A 241 -30.88 -9.21 -7.16
N ARG A 242 -30.81 -8.18 -6.30
CA ARG A 242 -31.40 -6.89 -6.61
C ARG A 242 -30.67 -5.71 -5.95
N TYR A 243 -30.75 -4.53 -6.59
CA TYR A 243 -30.23 -3.26 -6.07
C TYR A 243 -28.74 -3.34 -5.72
N ASN A 244 -27.96 -4.12 -6.46
CA ASN A 244 -26.52 -4.21 -6.27
C ASN A 244 -25.77 -3.33 -7.26
N TRP A 245 -24.68 -2.74 -6.83
CA TRP A 245 -23.63 -2.16 -7.68
C TRP A 245 -22.54 -3.19 -7.90
N LEU A 246 -22.27 -3.52 -9.17
CA LEU A 246 -21.31 -4.55 -9.59
C LEU A 246 -20.39 -3.96 -10.63
N HIS A 247 -19.14 -3.65 -10.29
CA HIS A 247 -18.33 -2.89 -11.22
C HIS A 247 -16.82 -3.14 -11.13
N ASP A 248 -16.12 -2.66 -12.15
CA ASP A 248 -14.67 -2.66 -12.25
C ASP A 248 -14.05 -4.03 -11.97
N THR A 249 -14.41 -5.04 -12.75
CA THR A 249 -13.92 -6.41 -12.62
C THR A 249 -13.67 -7.07 -13.97
N GLU A 250 -12.74 -8.01 -14.03
CA GLU A 250 -12.59 -8.88 -15.19
C GLU A 250 -13.61 -10.04 -15.19
N LYS A 251 -14.39 -10.20 -14.12
CA LYS A 251 -15.38 -11.27 -13.94
C LYS A 251 -16.75 -10.87 -14.49
N TYR A 252 -17.70 -11.78 -14.34
CA TYR A 252 -19.11 -11.43 -14.45
C TYR A 252 -19.56 -10.64 -13.20
N GLY A 253 -20.51 -9.74 -13.37
CA GLY A 253 -21.16 -9.08 -12.26
C GLY A 253 -22.01 -10.08 -11.45
N ALA A 254 -23.18 -10.47 -11.98
CA ALA A 254 -24.03 -11.50 -11.36
C ALA A 254 -24.29 -12.63 -12.35
N ARG A 255 -24.36 -13.87 -11.83
CA ARG A 255 -24.52 -15.04 -12.69
C ARG A 255 -25.44 -16.09 -12.08
N PHE A 256 -26.47 -16.49 -12.83
CA PHE A 256 -27.13 -17.76 -12.71
C PHE A 256 -26.41 -18.76 -13.60
N ASP A 257 -25.77 -19.77 -13.02
CA ASP A 257 -24.89 -20.68 -13.74
C ASP A 257 -25.23 -22.14 -13.49
N HIS A 258 -24.85 -23.02 -14.41
CA HIS A 258 -24.92 -24.45 -14.21
C HIS A 258 -23.76 -25.16 -14.91
N SER A 259 -23.44 -26.36 -14.45
CA SER A 259 -22.29 -27.17 -14.86
C SER A 259 -22.69 -28.41 -15.67
N GLY A 260 -23.56 -28.28 -16.63
CA GLY A 260 -23.83 -29.37 -17.58
C GLY A 260 -25.26 -29.88 -17.65
N THR A 261 -25.71 -30.81 -16.78
CA THR A 261 -27.03 -31.45 -16.91
C THR A 261 -28.08 -31.00 -15.89
N ALA A 262 -27.68 -30.27 -14.86
CA ALA A 262 -28.60 -29.70 -13.87
C ALA A 262 -28.86 -28.24 -14.25
N ASP A 263 -30.07 -27.94 -14.66
CA ASP A 263 -30.47 -26.59 -15.04
C ASP A 263 -31.11 -25.90 -13.83
N GLY A 264 -30.54 -24.75 -13.45
CA GLY A 264 -31.14 -23.89 -12.44
C GLY A 264 -32.43 -23.27 -12.94
N THR A 265 -33.32 -22.91 -12.02
CA THR A 265 -34.63 -22.38 -12.38
C THR A 265 -35.13 -21.34 -11.39
N ASN A 266 -36.15 -20.53 -11.81
CA ASN A 266 -36.97 -19.68 -10.95
C ASN A 266 -36.23 -18.62 -10.13
N GLY A 267 -35.04 -18.19 -10.56
CA GLY A 267 -34.31 -17.08 -9.94
C GLY A 267 -34.74 -15.73 -10.52
N THR A 268 -34.57 -14.65 -9.73
CA THR A 268 -34.92 -13.28 -10.10
C THR A 268 -33.72 -12.37 -9.96
N MET A 269 -33.38 -11.63 -11.02
CA MET A 269 -32.39 -10.53 -11.01
C MET A 269 -33.06 -9.23 -11.42
N HIS A 270 -33.11 -8.24 -10.51
CA HIS A 270 -33.75 -6.97 -10.87
C HIS A 270 -33.11 -5.75 -10.21
N HIS A 271 -33.20 -4.62 -10.87
CA HIS A 271 -32.67 -3.33 -10.40
C HIS A 271 -31.20 -3.42 -9.99
N ASN A 272 -30.40 -4.26 -10.65
CA ASN A 272 -28.96 -4.24 -10.47
C ASN A 272 -28.33 -3.28 -11.46
N LEU A 273 -27.29 -2.62 -11.03
CA LEU A 273 -26.44 -1.78 -11.84
C LEU A 273 -25.09 -2.44 -12.00
N ALA A 274 -24.69 -2.73 -13.25
CA ALA A 274 -23.40 -3.34 -13.52
C ALA A 274 -22.64 -2.57 -14.61
N TRP A 275 -21.37 -2.23 -14.37
CA TRP A 275 -20.54 -1.52 -15.34
C TRP A 275 -19.09 -1.94 -15.25
N ASN A 276 -18.37 -1.87 -16.37
CA ASN A 276 -16.97 -2.26 -16.47
C ASN A 276 -16.73 -3.72 -16.01
N CYS A 277 -17.68 -4.62 -16.26
CA CYS A 277 -17.53 -6.06 -16.01
C CYS A 277 -17.07 -6.75 -17.28
N GLU A 278 -15.78 -7.04 -17.43
CA GLU A 278 -15.21 -7.50 -18.72
C GLU A 278 -15.80 -8.83 -19.25
N SER A 279 -16.29 -9.68 -18.37
CA SER A 279 -16.93 -10.95 -18.76
C SER A 279 -18.44 -10.85 -18.99
N GLY A 280 -19.05 -9.69 -18.73
CA GLY A 280 -20.48 -9.41 -18.80
C GLY A 280 -21.05 -8.98 -17.45
N GLY A 281 -21.96 -8.02 -17.43
CA GLY A 281 -22.58 -7.56 -16.17
C GLY A 281 -23.54 -8.59 -15.57
N ILE A 282 -24.39 -9.18 -16.40
CA ILE A 282 -25.35 -10.22 -16.01
C ILE A 282 -25.29 -11.40 -16.98
N MET A 283 -25.18 -12.62 -16.46
CA MET A 283 -25.32 -13.83 -17.25
C MET A 283 -26.32 -14.77 -16.60
N VAL A 284 -27.24 -15.30 -17.42
CA VAL A 284 -28.33 -16.19 -16.97
C VAL A 284 -28.35 -17.45 -17.83
N LYS A 285 -28.32 -18.61 -17.18
CA LYS A 285 -28.53 -19.94 -17.75
C LYS A 285 -29.65 -20.63 -16.97
N GLY A 286 -30.33 -21.61 -17.62
CA GLY A 286 -31.43 -22.37 -17.02
C GLY A 286 -32.79 -21.93 -17.53
N ASP A 287 -33.86 -22.05 -16.78
CA ASP A 287 -35.23 -21.74 -17.21
C ASP A 287 -36.05 -20.99 -16.14
N ASN A 288 -37.20 -20.47 -16.57
CA ASN A 288 -38.17 -19.78 -15.72
C ASN A 288 -37.54 -18.62 -14.89
N HIS A 289 -36.48 -18.00 -15.35
CA HIS A 289 -35.83 -16.86 -14.72
C HIS A 289 -36.55 -15.56 -15.03
N LYS A 290 -36.41 -14.59 -14.14
CA LYS A 290 -36.95 -13.24 -14.22
C LYS A 290 -35.80 -12.23 -14.18
N VAL A 291 -35.59 -11.52 -15.28
CA VAL A 291 -34.51 -10.52 -15.42
C VAL A 291 -35.19 -9.19 -15.73
N TYR A 292 -35.27 -8.32 -14.73
CA TYR A 292 -36.07 -7.10 -14.83
C TYR A 292 -35.30 -5.85 -14.44
N ASN A 293 -35.57 -4.74 -15.11
CA ASN A 293 -35.10 -3.42 -14.69
C ASN A 293 -33.63 -3.36 -14.27
N ASN A 294 -32.73 -4.05 -14.96
CA ASN A 294 -31.30 -3.91 -14.73
C ASN A 294 -30.70 -2.92 -15.73
N THR A 295 -29.70 -2.16 -15.29
CA THR A 295 -28.88 -1.30 -16.13
C THR A 295 -27.47 -1.88 -16.22
N VAL A 296 -27.00 -2.20 -17.43
CA VAL A 296 -25.69 -2.84 -17.64
C VAL A 296 -24.96 -2.21 -18.80
N LEU A 297 -23.72 -1.81 -18.60
CA LEU A 297 -22.92 -1.13 -19.62
C LEU A 297 -21.42 -1.41 -19.51
N ASN A 298 -20.70 -1.17 -20.60
CA ASN A 298 -19.23 -1.23 -20.67
C ASN A 298 -18.64 -2.62 -20.37
N SER A 299 -19.23 -3.71 -20.83
CA SER A 299 -18.71 -5.07 -20.61
C SER A 299 -17.60 -5.47 -21.61
N GLY A 300 -16.88 -4.49 -22.15
CA GLY A 300 -15.74 -4.72 -23.03
C GLY A 300 -16.09 -5.52 -24.28
N SER A 301 -15.42 -6.64 -24.49
CA SER A 301 -15.63 -7.54 -25.64
C SER A 301 -16.81 -8.49 -25.48
N LYS A 302 -17.45 -8.54 -24.33
CA LYS A 302 -18.59 -9.41 -24.03
C LYS A 302 -19.91 -8.64 -24.16
N ASN A 303 -21.00 -9.38 -24.20
CA ASN A 303 -22.32 -8.77 -24.06
C ASN A 303 -22.61 -8.40 -22.62
N ASP A 304 -23.37 -7.33 -22.43
CA ASP A 304 -23.66 -6.76 -21.11
C ASP A 304 -24.64 -7.64 -20.35
N ILE A 305 -25.76 -8.01 -20.99
CA ILE A 305 -26.71 -9.00 -20.48
C ILE A 305 -26.70 -10.22 -21.41
N ILE A 306 -26.35 -11.36 -20.86
CA ILE A 306 -26.22 -12.62 -21.57
C ILE A 306 -27.31 -13.58 -21.07
N VAL A 307 -28.33 -13.83 -21.88
CA VAL A 307 -29.34 -14.87 -21.64
C VAL A 307 -28.97 -16.08 -22.49
N PHE A 308 -28.18 -16.97 -21.89
CA PHE A 308 -27.47 -17.99 -22.63
C PHE A 308 -28.19 -19.31 -22.65
N GLN A 309 -28.77 -19.67 -23.82
CA GLN A 309 -29.38 -20.97 -24.04
C GLN A 309 -28.28 -22.02 -24.22
N VAL A 310 -28.05 -22.86 -23.24
CA VAL A 310 -27.07 -23.96 -23.31
C VAL A 310 -27.67 -25.17 -24.01
N ASN A 311 -28.92 -25.50 -23.65
CA ASN A 311 -29.67 -26.61 -24.25
C ASN A 311 -30.91 -26.08 -24.97
N ASN A 312 -31.38 -26.84 -25.95
CA ASN A 312 -32.62 -26.51 -26.63
C ASN A 312 -33.80 -26.64 -25.63
N GLY A 313 -34.54 -25.57 -25.45
CA GLY A 313 -35.65 -25.47 -24.51
C GLY A 313 -35.33 -24.68 -23.24
N ASP A 314 -34.06 -24.40 -22.94
CA ASP A 314 -33.69 -23.47 -21.86
C ASP A 314 -34.36 -22.10 -22.11
N HIS A 315 -34.71 -21.42 -21.03
CA HIS A 315 -35.38 -20.12 -21.05
C HIS A 315 -36.78 -20.09 -21.67
N ALA A 316 -37.40 -21.23 -21.95
CA ALA A 316 -38.74 -21.26 -22.55
C ALA A 316 -39.79 -20.50 -21.72
N SER A 317 -39.63 -20.50 -20.39
CA SER A 317 -40.50 -19.80 -19.44
C SER A 317 -39.87 -18.54 -18.84
N SER A 318 -38.67 -18.15 -19.24
CA SER A 318 -37.99 -16.98 -18.71
C SER A 318 -38.59 -15.66 -19.20
N ILE A 319 -38.51 -14.63 -18.39
CA ILE A 319 -39.01 -13.29 -18.69
C ILE A 319 -37.88 -12.27 -18.56
N ILE A 320 -37.54 -11.63 -19.67
CA ILE A 320 -36.52 -10.61 -19.80
C ILE A 320 -37.18 -9.29 -20.18
N ARG A 321 -37.28 -8.33 -19.23
CA ARG A 321 -38.13 -7.16 -19.42
C ARG A 321 -37.59 -5.93 -18.74
N ASN A 322 -37.77 -4.75 -19.33
CA ASN A 322 -37.41 -3.44 -18.81
C ASN A 322 -35.89 -3.29 -18.52
N ASN A 323 -35.03 -4.07 -19.14
CA ASN A 323 -33.58 -3.92 -18.93
C ASN A 323 -33.00 -2.90 -19.90
N ALA A 324 -32.01 -2.15 -19.47
CA ALA A 324 -31.21 -1.25 -20.30
C ALA A 324 -29.77 -1.77 -20.42
N ALA A 325 -29.32 -2.07 -21.64
CA ALA A 325 -27.93 -2.41 -21.88
C ALA A 325 -27.53 -2.17 -23.34
N ASP A 326 -26.27 -1.84 -23.62
CA ASP A 326 -25.76 -1.71 -24.99
C ASP A 326 -25.82 -3.03 -25.76
N LYS A 327 -25.69 -4.18 -25.04
CA LYS A 327 -25.58 -5.50 -25.68
C LYS A 327 -26.37 -6.55 -24.88
N ILE A 328 -27.63 -6.81 -25.28
CA ILE A 328 -28.45 -7.90 -24.75
C ILE A 328 -28.53 -9.00 -25.79
N ALA A 329 -28.05 -10.21 -25.50
CA ALA A 329 -28.01 -11.29 -26.49
C ALA A 329 -28.02 -12.70 -25.89
N ASN A 330 -28.40 -13.69 -26.72
CA ASN A 330 -28.23 -15.12 -26.46
C ASN A 330 -26.84 -15.61 -26.90
N HIS A 331 -25.80 -14.89 -26.51
CA HIS A 331 -24.41 -15.27 -26.77
C HIS A 331 -23.46 -14.42 -25.90
N ARG A 332 -22.26 -14.93 -25.61
CA ARG A 332 -21.29 -14.18 -24.79
C ARG A 332 -20.66 -13.00 -25.52
N THR A 333 -20.52 -13.06 -26.86
CA THR A 333 -19.74 -12.07 -27.63
C THR A 333 -20.44 -11.57 -28.89
N ASN A 334 -21.39 -12.32 -29.45
CA ASN A 334 -22.04 -12.01 -30.70
C ASN A 334 -23.47 -11.52 -30.47
N ASN A 335 -23.94 -10.66 -31.38
CA ASN A 335 -25.35 -10.25 -31.42
C ASN A 335 -26.22 -11.42 -31.90
N VAL A 336 -26.61 -12.30 -31.00
CA VAL A 336 -27.58 -13.38 -31.29
C VAL A 336 -28.88 -13.01 -30.58
N ALA A 337 -29.94 -12.92 -31.36
CA ALA A 337 -31.25 -12.54 -30.84
C ALA A 337 -31.76 -13.53 -29.77
N ILE A 338 -32.51 -12.99 -28.81
CA ILE A 338 -33.28 -13.77 -27.84
C ILE A 338 -34.66 -14.01 -28.43
N ASP A 339 -34.91 -15.22 -28.94
CA ASP A 339 -36.15 -15.64 -29.62
C ASP A 339 -36.96 -16.68 -28.81
N PHE A 340 -36.70 -16.78 -27.53
CA PHE A 340 -37.36 -17.68 -26.58
C PHE A 340 -37.91 -16.89 -25.37
N GLY A 341 -38.81 -17.54 -24.61
CA GLY A 341 -39.42 -16.94 -23.41
C GLY A 341 -40.21 -15.68 -23.71
N THR A 342 -40.17 -14.73 -22.81
CA THR A 342 -40.77 -13.40 -22.98
C THR A 342 -39.69 -12.33 -23.00
N TYR A 343 -39.45 -11.70 -24.14
CA TYR A 343 -38.48 -10.60 -24.30
C TYR A 343 -39.21 -9.32 -24.74
N THR A 344 -39.42 -8.38 -23.80
CA THR A 344 -40.21 -7.17 -24.09
C THR A 344 -39.69 -5.94 -23.30
N ASN A 345 -39.92 -4.76 -23.85
CA ASN A 345 -39.62 -3.48 -23.21
C ASN A 345 -38.17 -3.33 -22.76
N ASN A 346 -37.22 -3.99 -23.39
CA ASN A 346 -35.81 -3.79 -23.12
C ASN A 346 -35.24 -2.74 -24.07
N TRP A 347 -34.38 -1.89 -23.56
CA TRP A 347 -33.54 -1.05 -24.38
C TRP A 347 -32.25 -1.83 -24.69
N ASN A 348 -32.03 -2.11 -25.97
CA ASN A 348 -30.88 -2.88 -26.40
C ASN A 348 -30.11 -2.09 -27.46
N GLY A 349 -28.92 -1.59 -27.12
CA GLY A 349 -28.10 -0.77 -27.98
C GLY A 349 -27.73 -1.39 -29.31
N TYR A 350 -27.80 -2.73 -29.46
CA TYR A 350 -27.68 -3.37 -30.77
C TYR A 350 -28.72 -2.91 -31.77
N ASN A 351 -29.84 -2.39 -31.33
CA ASN A 351 -30.94 -1.93 -32.16
C ASN A 351 -31.02 -0.40 -32.24
N GLU A 352 -30.12 0.30 -31.55
CA GLU A 352 -30.15 1.75 -31.38
C GLU A 352 -28.99 2.42 -32.13
N SER A 353 -29.12 3.71 -32.35
CA SER A 353 -28.07 4.54 -32.96
C SER A 353 -27.18 5.27 -31.98
N VAL A 354 -27.49 5.17 -30.70
CA VAL A 354 -26.78 5.82 -29.56
C VAL A 354 -26.38 4.78 -28.53
N THR A 355 -25.41 5.10 -27.69
CA THR A 355 -24.98 4.22 -26.60
C THR A 355 -25.77 4.49 -25.33
N LEU A 356 -25.89 3.49 -24.47
CA LEU A 356 -26.57 3.65 -23.18
C LEU A 356 -25.97 4.80 -22.35
N ASN A 357 -24.64 4.89 -22.33
CA ASN A 357 -23.92 5.96 -21.63
C ASN A 357 -24.35 7.38 -22.07
N SER A 358 -24.75 7.56 -23.33
CA SER A 358 -25.13 8.89 -23.85
C SER A 358 -26.55 9.33 -23.49
N ILE A 359 -27.36 8.44 -22.95
CA ILE A 359 -28.75 8.67 -22.55
C ILE A 359 -28.99 8.56 -21.04
N LEU A 360 -27.93 8.32 -20.29
CA LEU A 360 -27.89 8.39 -18.83
C LEU A 360 -27.40 9.78 -18.39
N THR A 361 -27.63 10.15 -17.15
CA THR A 361 -27.39 11.51 -16.63
C THR A 361 -25.90 11.83 -16.51
N ASP A 362 -25.13 11.08 -15.72
CA ASP A 362 -23.69 11.32 -15.53
C ASP A 362 -23.00 10.05 -14.96
N THR A 363 -22.70 9.11 -15.84
CA THR A 363 -22.07 7.85 -15.44
C THR A 363 -20.67 8.01 -14.87
N SER A 364 -20.00 9.14 -15.14
CA SER A 364 -18.67 9.44 -14.59
C SER A 364 -18.71 9.76 -13.10
N ASN A 365 -19.84 10.23 -12.62
CA ASN A 365 -20.10 10.48 -11.19
C ASN A 365 -21.06 9.46 -10.57
N ASN A 366 -21.18 8.28 -11.19
CA ASN A 366 -22.05 7.19 -10.75
C ASN A 366 -23.55 7.56 -10.71
N ASP A 367 -23.99 8.53 -11.51
CA ASP A 367 -25.40 8.84 -11.75
C ASP A 367 -25.87 8.14 -13.03
N PHE A 368 -26.46 6.98 -12.86
CA PHE A 368 -26.98 6.15 -13.93
C PHE A 368 -28.50 6.29 -14.13
N SER A 369 -29.09 7.35 -13.59
CA SER A 369 -30.48 7.68 -13.86
C SER A 369 -30.69 8.05 -15.34
N PRO A 370 -31.90 7.89 -15.90
CA PRO A 370 -32.19 8.36 -17.23
C PRO A 370 -31.89 9.86 -17.38
N GLY A 371 -31.17 10.24 -18.46
CA GLY A 371 -30.91 11.64 -18.77
C GLY A 371 -32.17 12.34 -19.29
N THR A 372 -32.15 13.66 -19.27
CA THR A 372 -33.28 14.47 -19.78
C THR A 372 -33.68 14.08 -21.19
N SER A 373 -34.93 13.69 -21.39
CA SER A 373 -35.46 13.16 -22.66
C SER A 373 -34.89 11.81 -23.11
N SER A 374 -34.36 11.03 -22.17
CA SER A 374 -33.91 9.66 -22.44
C SER A 374 -35.07 8.79 -22.98
N PRO A 375 -34.79 7.93 -23.96
CA PRO A 375 -35.78 6.97 -24.43
C PRO A 375 -36.13 5.88 -23.41
N LEU A 376 -35.47 5.85 -22.26
CA LEU A 376 -35.76 4.95 -21.16
C LEU A 376 -36.98 5.40 -20.34
N ILE A 377 -37.26 6.72 -20.32
CA ILE A 377 -38.33 7.30 -19.51
C ILE A 377 -39.69 6.82 -20.01
N ASP A 378 -40.52 6.33 -19.09
CA ASP A 378 -41.88 5.83 -19.32
C ASP A 378 -41.97 4.65 -20.33
N ALA A 379 -40.85 4.06 -20.73
CA ALA A 379 -40.78 3.04 -21.77
C ALA A 379 -40.96 1.59 -21.26
N GLY A 380 -40.92 1.44 -19.92
CA GLY A 380 -41.11 0.15 -19.29
C GLY A 380 -42.60 -0.27 -19.18
N THR A 381 -42.81 -1.43 -18.63
CA THR A 381 -44.15 -1.94 -18.33
C THR A 381 -44.22 -2.31 -16.85
N THR A 382 -45.39 -2.11 -16.27
CA THR A 382 -45.62 -2.44 -14.85
C THR A 382 -45.42 -3.93 -14.59
N ILE A 383 -44.64 -4.27 -13.59
CA ILE A 383 -44.36 -5.63 -13.11
C ILE A 383 -44.76 -5.69 -11.66
N SER A 384 -45.83 -6.45 -11.34
CA SER A 384 -46.36 -6.56 -9.99
C SER A 384 -45.34 -7.13 -9.01
N GLY A 385 -45.22 -6.50 -7.82
CA GLY A 385 -44.23 -6.83 -6.82
C GLY A 385 -42.80 -6.33 -7.12
N ILE A 386 -42.59 -5.67 -8.26
CA ILE A 386 -41.30 -5.12 -8.68
C ILE A 386 -41.40 -3.62 -8.92
N THR A 387 -42.08 -3.17 -9.96
CA THR A 387 -42.16 -1.74 -10.34
C THR A 387 -43.30 -1.01 -9.66
N ASP A 388 -44.23 -1.66 -9.03
CA ASP A 388 -45.29 -1.08 -8.21
C ASP A 388 -44.88 -0.82 -6.75
N GLN A 389 -43.63 -1.09 -6.40
CA GLN A 389 -43.09 -0.82 -5.07
C GLN A 389 -42.53 0.61 -4.89
N TYR A 390 -42.42 1.38 -5.96
CA TYR A 390 -42.00 2.76 -5.95
C TYR A 390 -42.96 3.66 -6.75
N THR A 391 -42.89 4.95 -6.52
CA THR A 391 -43.72 5.89 -7.27
C THR A 391 -43.12 6.11 -8.66
N ASN A 392 -43.82 5.75 -9.70
CA ASN A 392 -43.47 6.14 -11.06
C ASN A 392 -43.61 7.65 -11.22
N ASN A 393 -42.62 8.31 -11.76
CA ASN A 393 -42.62 9.76 -12.01
C ASN A 393 -42.99 10.03 -13.48
N GLY A 394 -44.15 9.53 -13.90
CA GLY A 394 -44.58 9.66 -15.31
C GLY A 394 -45.80 8.81 -15.63
N SER A 395 -45.89 8.35 -16.85
CA SER A 395 -47.01 7.55 -17.38
C SER A 395 -46.79 6.03 -17.20
N GLY A 396 -45.59 5.59 -16.89
CA GLY A 396 -45.20 4.19 -16.66
C GLY A 396 -43.83 4.10 -15.98
N PRO A 397 -43.36 2.89 -15.62
CA PRO A 397 -42.02 2.73 -15.10
C PRO A 397 -40.98 2.94 -16.20
N ASP A 398 -39.80 3.38 -15.80
CA ASP A 398 -38.66 3.51 -16.69
C ASP A 398 -38.03 2.16 -17.02
N VAL A 399 -37.25 2.13 -18.07
CA VAL A 399 -36.42 0.99 -18.45
C VAL A 399 -35.06 1.16 -17.79
N GLY A 400 -34.61 0.15 -17.02
CA GLY A 400 -33.35 0.18 -16.28
C GLY A 400 -33.54 0.16 -14.78
N ALA A 401 -32.47 0.43 -14.04
CA ALA A 401 -32.39 0.25 -12.59
C ALA A 401 -32.88 1.45 -11.80
N TYR A 402 -32.93 2.64 -12.39
CA TYR A 402 -33.38 3.87 -11.76
C TYR A 402 -34.58 4.47 -12.49
N GLU A 403 -35.39 5.20 -11.74
CA GLU A 403 -36.57 5.92 -12.20
C GLU A 403 -36.27 7.43 -12.27
N ASP A 404 -36.56 8.07 -13.39
CA ASP A 404 -36.38 9.51 -13.57
C ASP A 404 -37.10 10.31 -12.47
N GLY A 405 -36.43 11.31 -11.96
CA GLY A 405 -36.96 12.24 -10.94
C GLY A 405 -37.11 11.62 -9.52
N ASN A 406 -36.80 10.34 -9.31
CA ASN A 406 -36.75 9.75 -8.00
C ASN A 406 -35.37 9.91 -7.35
N THR A 407 -35.30 9.75 -6.04
CA THR A 407 -34.01 9.62 -5.35
C THR A 407 -33.38 8.26 -5.66
N ASN A 408 -32.19 8.28 -6.23
CA ASN A 408 -31.44 7.08 -6.55
C ASN A 408 -31.11 6.30 -5.27
N TRP A 409 -31.35 5.00 -5.28
CA TRP A 409 -30.86 4.12 -4.23
C TRP A 409 -29.35 3.97 -4.35
N THR A 410 -28.70 3.73 -3.21
CA THR A 410 -27.25 3.49 -3.12
C THR A 410 -26.96 2.10 -2.57
N ALA A 411 -25.79 1.58 -2.88
CA ALA A 411 -25.36 0.24 -2.48
C ALA A 411 -24.08 0.31 -1.61
N GLY A 412 -23.85 -0.71 -0.83
CA GLY A 412 -22.71 -0.83 0.08
C GLY A 412 -23.04 -0.50 1.53
N HIS A 413 -22.04 -0.63 2.38
CA HIS A 413 -22.14 -0.30 3.81
C HIS A 413 -22.31 1.22 4.02
N ASP A 414 -22.98 1.60 5.08
CA ASP A 414 -23.39 2.99 5.35
C ASP A 414 -22.58 3.69 6.46
N TRP A 415 -21.46 3.12 6.87
CA TRP A 415 -20.57 3.65 7.89
C TRP A 415 -19.13 3.82 7.37
N ASN A 416 -18.37 4.66 8.01
CA ASN A 416 -16.98 4.90 7.60
C ASN A 416 -16.03 3.98 8.39
N VAL A 417 -15.33 3.11 7.66
CA VAL A 417 -14.38 2.13 8.22
C VAL A 417 -13.31 2.79 9.08
N ASN A 418 -12.76 3.92 8.62
CA ASN A 418 -11.66 4.60 9.29
C ASN A 418 -12.08 5.32 10.58
N THR A 419 -13.33 5.79 10.65
CA THR A 419 -13.85 6.43 11.87
C THR A 419 -14.37 5.42 12.87
N THR A 420 -14.81 4.24 12.40
CA THR A 420 -15.38 3.19 13.25
C THR A 420 -14.32 2.29 13.87
N PHE A 421 -13.31 1.89 13.07
CA PHE A 421 -12.27 0.93 13.49
C PHE A 421 -10.86 1.48 13.39
N GLY A 422 -10.69 2.74 13.02
CA GLY A 422 -9.41 3.28 12.61
C GLY A 422 -9.04 2.79 11.19
N SER A 423 -8.06 3.41 10.57
CA SER A 423 -7.50 2.86 9.34
C SER A 423 -6.90 1.49 9.63
N SER A 424 -7.11 0.52 8.75
CA SER A 424 -6.43 -0.81 8.85
C SER A 424 -4.91 -0.70 8.73
N TRP A 425 -4.46 0.41 8.28
CA TRP A 425 -3.14 0.95 8.32
C TRP A 425 -3.23 2.21 9.18
N VAL A 426 -2.90 2.09 10.41
CA VAL A 426 -2.48 3.27 11.17
C VAL A 426 -1.21 3.70 10.48
N PRO A 427 -1.15 4.83 9.77
CA PRO A 427 0.08 5.26 9.15
C PRO A 427 1.14 5.28 10.25
N ILE A 428 2.23 4.58 10.04
CA ILE A 428 3.40 4.67 10.90
C ILE A 428 4.24 5.78 10.32
N HIS A 429 4.50 6.79 11.11
CA HIS A 429 5.41 7.86 10.77
C HIS A 429 6.67 7.68 11.60
N SER A 430 7.83 7.89 11.00
CA SER A 430 9.11 7.67 11.68
C SER A 430 10.02 8.89 11.58
N ALA A 431 10.90 8.98 12.58
CA ALA A 431 12.05 9.88 12.57
C ALA A 431 13.27 9.11 13.04
N THR A 432 14.37 9.21 12.31
CA THR A 432 15.64 8.60 12.71
C THR A 432 16.37 9.53 13.69
N ILE A 433 16.76 9.02 14.84
CA ILE A 433 17.65 9.67 15.79
C ILE A 433 19.05 9.08 15.60
N SER A 434 20.05 9.91 15.41
CA SER A 434 21.44 9.47 15.21
C SER A 434 22.44 10.40 15.93
N GLY A 435 23.72 10.08 15.86
CA GLY A 435 24.81 10.81 16.50
C GLY A 435 25.08 10.35 17.92
N ASN A 436 25.63 11.24 18.74
CA ASN A 436 26.03 10.95 20.11
C ASN A 436 24.91 11.29 21.10
N SER A 437 25.09 10.94 22.36
CA SER A 437 24.25 11.40 23.48
C SER A 437 24.09 12.92 23.47
N GLY A 438 22.83 13.38 23.63
CA GLY A 438 22.58 14.83 23.66
C GLY A 438 21.11 15.22 23.55
N PHE A 439 20.86 16.53 23.53
CA PHE A 439 19.49 17.06 23.49
C PHE A 439 18.89 17.07 22.08
N ARG A 440 17.61 16.72 21.99
CA ARG A 440 16.82 16.83 20.77
C ARG A 440 15.52 17.59 21.04
N MET A 441 15.23 18.57 20.20
CA MET A 441 13.93 19.27 20.19
C MET A 441 13.02 18.55 19.22
N MET A 442 11.95 17.98 19.73
CA MET A 442 11.09 17.08 18.96
C MET A 442 9.61 17.48 18.98
N SER A 443 8.86 16.91 18.10
CA SER A 443 7.39 17.02 17.96
C SER A 443 6.79 15.73 17.41
N SER A 444 5.49 15.73 17.15
CA SER A 444 4.81 14.64 16.47
C SER A 444 3.87 15.15 15.39
N PRO A 445 3.83 14.49 14.22
CA PRO A 445 2.84 14.77 13.18
C PRO A 445 1.44 14.23 13.53
N VAL A 446 1.31 13.46 14.60
CA VAL A 446 0.06 12.86 15.07
C VAL A 446 -0.39 13.57 16.35
N SER A 447 -1.60 14.12 16.35
CA SER A 447 -2.17 14.76 17.53
C SER A 447 -2.55 13.73 18.61
N GLY A 448 -2.25 14.05 19.86
CA GLY A 448 -2.54 13.16 20.98
C GLY A 448 -1.53 12.03 21.14
N THR A 449 -0.40 12.08 20.44
CA THR A 449 0.73 11.14 20.62
C THR A 449 1.10 11.04 22.08
N ILE A 450 1.14 9.83 22.61
CA ILE A 450 1.71 9.54 23.93
C ILE A 450 3.23 9.50 23.80
N LEU A 451 3.94 10.21 24.66
CA LEU A 451 5.40 10.29 24.56
C LEU A 451 6.08 8.94 24.80
N GLY A 452 5.51 8.08 25.65
CA GLY A 452 6.02 6.73 25.85
C GLY A 452 5.96 5.86 24.60
N ASP A 453 4.91 6.04 23.77
CA ASP A 453 4.79 5.30 22.51
C ASP A 453 5.76 5.83 21.44
N LEU A 454 6.04 7.14 21.42
CA LEU A 454 6.96 7.76 20.46
C LEU A 454 8.43 7.48 20.80
N LEU A 455 8.78 7.42 22.08
CA LEU A 455 10.15 7.31 22.56
C LEU A 455 10.51 5.88 23.03
N ASP A 456 9.72 4.88 22.62
CA ASP A 456 9.84 3.48 23.02
C ASP A 456 11.20 2.85 22.67
N GLU A 457 11.85 3.36 21.65
CA GLU A 457 13.17 2.91 21.19
C GLU A 457 14.35 3.63 21.88
N LEU A 458 14.09 4.55 22.80
CA LEU A 458 15.12 5.29 23.53
C LEU A 458 15.10 4.92 25.00
N TRP A 459 16.25 4.99 25.67
CA TRP A 459 16.29 4.88 27.12
C TRP A 459 15.63 6.07 27.78
N ILE A 460 14.58 5.81 28.56
CA ILE A 460 13.82 6.83 29.30
C ILE A 460 13.94 6.58 30.82
N GLN A 461 14.34 7.61 31.54
CA GLN A 461 14.56 7.49 32.98
C GLN A 461 14.03 8.66 33.82
N GLY A 462 13.93 8.45 35.12
CA GLY A 462 13.55 9.47 36.12
C GLY A 462 12.05 9.78 36.13
N MET A 463 11.22 8.89 35.59
CA MET A 463 9.77 9.07 35.52
C MET A 463 9.00 7.73 35.49
N THR A 464 7.72 7.77 35.84
CA THR A 464 6.85 6.59 35.77
C THR A 464 6.63 6.17 34.31
N GLY A 465 6.73 4.88 34.04
CA GLY A 465 6.53 4.30 32.70
C GLY A 465 7.74 4.39 31.79
N GLY A 466 8.88 4.90 32.25
CA GLY A 466 10.16 4.79 31.58
C GLY A 466 10.91 3.51 32.01
N ASP A 467 12.04 3.23 31.36
CA ASP A 467 12.91 2.07 31.62
C ASP A 467 13.44 2.07 33.05
N ALA A 468 13.71 3.24 33.56
CA ALA A 468 14.05 3.44 34.98
C ALA A 468 13.20 4.54 35.62
N THR A 469 12.59 4.25 36.77
CA THR A 469 11.89 5.28 37.58
C THR A 469 12.85 6.15 38.39
N SER A 470 14.11 5.75 38.53
CA SER A 470 15.18 6.47 39.20
C SER A 470 16.08 7.19 38.19
N GLY A 471 16.94 8.07 38.68
CA GLY A 471 17.82 8.90 37.86
C GLY A 471 17.25 10.30 37.62
N ASN A 472 17.99 11.12 36.87
CA ASN A 472 17.50 12.42 36.44
C ASN A 472 16.56 12.21 35.25
N ALA A 473 15.41 12.90 35.28
CA ALA A 473 14.50 12.86 34.14
C ALA A 473 15.20 13.32 32.85
N ASN A 474 14.94 12.63 31.74
CA ASN A 474 15.52 12.96 30.45
C ASN A 474 14.46 13.40 29.38
N VAL A 475 13.20 13.65 29.78
CA VAL A 475 12.16 14.21 28.92
C VAL A 475 11.48 15.39 29.63
N TRP A 476 11.31 16.52 28.90
CA TRP A 476 10.72 17.74 29.44
C TRP A 476 9.73 18.38 28.45
N VAL A 477 8.75 19.04 29.03
CA VAL A 477 7.85 19.97 28.32
C VAL A 477 8.05 21.38 28.84
N LEU A 478 7.78 22.38 27.99
CA LEU A 478 7.87 23.78 28.43
C LEU A 478 6.67 24.16 29.29
N ASN A 479 6.95 24.66 30.52
CA ASN A 479 5.97 25.41 31.28
C ASN A 479 5.92 26.84 30.74
N LEU A 480 4.93 27.12 29.85
CA LEU A 480 4.81 28.40 29.17
C LEU A 480 4.65 29.58 30.15
N ALA A 481 3.91 29.41 31.24
CA ALA A 481 3.67 30.48 32.22
C ALA A 481 4.91 30.81 33.04
N GLY A 482 5.66 29.79 33.45
CA GLY A 482 6.86 29.94 34.25
C GLY A 482 8.14 30.11 33.46
N GLN A 483 8.12 29.93 32.17
CA GLN A 483 9.27 29.91 31.26
C GLN A 483 10.38 28.97 31.79
N THR A 484 9.96 27.76 32.21
CA THR A 484 10.85 26.75 32.80
C THR A 484 10.56 25.39 32.20
N TRP A 485 11.54 24.51 32.18
CA TRP A 485 11.35 23.12 31.83
C TRP A 485 10.66 22.36 32.95
N THR A 486 9.63 21.62 32.62
CA THR A 486 8.94 20.69 33.51
C THR A 486 9.27 19.28 33.10
N ALA A 487 9.93 18.52 33.96
CA ALA A 487 10.19 17.11 33.73
C ALA A 487 8.85 16.34 33.61
N VAL A 488 8.75 15.44 32.65
CA VAL A 488 7.61 14.56 32.52
C VAL A 488 7.59 13.61 33.71
N SER A 489 6.47 13.52 34.39
CA SER A 489 6.32 12.67 35.58
C SER A 489 5.85 11.25 35.26
N ASN A 490 5.13 11.09 34.17
CA ASN A 490 4.63 9.78 33.66
C ASN A 490 4.61 9.81 32.15
N ILE A 491 5.56 9.08 31.54
CA ILE A 491 5.73 9.05 30.07
C ILE A 491 4.59 8.33 29.36
N SER A 492 3.98 7.32 30.02
CA SER A 492 2.89 6.52 29.45
C SER A 492 1.55 7.26 29.38
N THR A 493 1.42 8.43 29.98
CA THR A 493 0.20 9.23 29.96
C THR A 493 0.40 10.66 29.45
N GLN A 494 1.65 11.06 29.25
CA GLN A 494 1.96 12.39 28.71
C GLN A 494 1.64 12.42 27.21
N SER A 495 0.64 13.20 26.84
CA SER A 495 0.26 13.39 25.44
C SER A 495 0.78 14.71 24.89
N LEU A 496 1.00 14.75 23.56
CA LEU A 496 1.34 15.94 22.79
C LEU A 496 0.14 16.47 22.04
N SER A 497 -0.09 17.78 22.13
CA SER A 497 -1.01 18.48 21.25
C SER A 497 -0.35 18.74 19.89
N ALA A 498 -1.17 18.83 18.81
CA ALA A 498 -0.65 19.23 17.51
C ALA A 498 0.05 20.60 17.59
N GLY A 499 1.23 20.72 17.00
CA GLY A 499 2.05 21.94 17.04
C GLY A 499 2.80 22.20 18.34
N GLN A 500 2.78 21.26 19.28
CA GLN A 500 3.56 21.31 20.51
C GLN A 500 4.88 20.57 20.33
N GLY A 501 5.97 21.18 20.78
CA GLY A 501 7.27 20.54 20.90
C GLY A 501 7.58 20.06 22.32
N PHE A 502 8.59 19.21 22.43
CA PHE A 502 9.17 18.74 23.70
C PHE A 502 10.69 18.60 23.57
N LEU A 503 11.36 18.46 24.69
CA LEU A 503 12.81 18.26 24.77
C LEU A 503 13.10 16.88 25.32
N VAL A 504 14.00 16.14 24.70
CA VAL A 504 14.51 14.86 25.18
C VAL A 504 16.04 14.87 25.17
N TYR A 505 16.65 14.32 26.20
CA TYR A 505 18.06 13.95 26.19
C TYR A 505 18.16 12.48 25.80
N VAL A 506 18.80 12.23 24.70
CA VAL A 506 19.02 10.90 24.12
C VAL A 506 20.36 10.39 24.63
N PHE A 507 20.40 9.14 25.04
CA PHE A 507 21.64 8.41 25.32
C PHE A 507 22.01 7.66 24.03
N ASP A 508 23.27 7.64 23.66
CA ASP A 508 23.76 6.89 22.48
C ASP A 508 23.89 5.39 22.76
N ASP A 509 24.10 5.02 24.00
CA ASP A 509 24.03 3.65 24.53
C ASP A 509 22.67 3.52 25.24
N ILE A 510 21.70 2.90 24.59
CA ILE A 510 20.30 2.85 25.05
C ILE A 510 20.02 1.64 25.93
N ASP A 511 20.91 0.66 26.02
CA ASP A 511 20.79 -0.51 26.89
C ASP A 511 21.92 -0.65 27.91
N PHE A 512 22.88 0.28 27.89
CA PHE A 512 24.02 0.39 28.81
C PHE A 512 24.97 -0.80 28.79
N ASP A 513 25.20 -1.37 27.61
CA ASP A 513 26.15 -2.46 27.40
C ASP A 513 27.54 -2.00 26.95
N THR A 514 27.73 -0.69 26.82
CA THR A 514 28.98 0.05 26.52
C THR A 514 29.30 0.25 25.04
N ASP A 515 28.40 -0.08 24.13
CA ASP A 515 28.53 0.31 22.73
C ASP A 515 27.50 1.42 22.37
N SER A 516 27.55 1.91 21.14
CA SER A 516 26.60 2.92 20.67
C SER A 516 25.52 2.25 19.82
N ASP A 517 24.26 2.48 20.21
CA ASP A 517 23.09 1.91 19.56
C ASP A 517 22.47 2.82 18.51
N LEU A 518 22.88 4.08 18.48
CA LEU A 518 22.38 4.99 17.46
C LEU A 518 23.01 4.69 16.08
N PRO A 519 22.26 4.78 14.99
CA PRO A 519 20.93 5.38 14.85
C PRO A 519 19.78 4.45 15.21
N VAL A 520 18.70 5.03 15.76
CA VAL A 520 17.41 4.35 15.97
C VAL A 520 16.27 5.08 15.27
N ASP A 521 15.27 4.36 14.82
CA ASP A 521 14.06 4.93 14.24
C ASP A 521 12.95 4.97 15.28
N LEU A 522 12.46 6.16 15.57
CA LEU A 522 11.28 6.37 16.42
C LEU A 522 10.02 6.28 15.58
N TYR A 523 8.99 5.66 16.11
CA TYR A 523 7.73 5.45 15.42
C TYR A 523 6.56 6.07 16.15
N VAL A 524 5.63 6.65 15.40
CA VAL A 524 4.33 7.07 15.92
C VAL A 524 3.23 6.57 15.01
N SER A 525 2.23 5.94 15.61
CA SER A 525 1.06 5.42 14.93
C SER A 525 -0.10 6.38 15.06
N GLY A 526 -0.80 6.69 13.99
CA GLY A 526 -1.99 7.53 14.00
C GLY A 526 -2.25 8.24 12.68
N SER A 527 -3.45 8.78 12.51
CA SER A 527 -3.73 9.68 11.41
C SER A 527 -2.95 10.98 11.62
N HIS A 528 -2.10 11.33 10.66
CA HIS A 528 -1.37 12.59 10.70
C HIS A 528 -2.32 13.79 10.57
N ASN A 529 -1.90 14.93 11.09
CA ASN A 529 -2.67 16.16 10.97
C ASN A 529 -2.76 16.61 9.51
N THR A 530 -3.98 16.98 9.07
CA THR A 530 -4.26 17.45 7.71
C THR A 530 -4.91 18.83 7.69
N GLY A 531 -5.30 19.36 8.84
CA GLY A 531 -5.92 20.67 9.00
C GLY A 531 -4.95 21.70 9.60
N ASN A 532 -5.35 22.97 9.60
CA ASN A 532 -4.58 24.07 10.17
C ASN A 532 -4.39 23.88 11.69
N VAL A 533 -3.18 24.14 12.18
CA VAL A 533 -2.81 24.03 13.59
C VAL A 533 -2.49 25.42 14.12
N SER A 534 -3.27 25.92 15.08
CA SER A 534 -3.13 27.24 15.67
C SER A 534 -2.62 27.18 17.08
N ILE A 535 -1.55 27.92 17.36
CA ILE A 535 -1.00 28.13 18.69
C ILE A 535 -1.32 29.57 19.08
N THR A 536 -1.98 29.75 20.22
CA THR A 536 -2.45 31.05 20.69
C THR A 536 -1.98 31.35 22.12
N SER A 537 -2.08 32.60 22.54
CA SER A 537 -1.86 33.02 23.92
C SER A 537 -0.44 32.83 24.44
N ILE A 538 0.57 32.99 23.56
CA ILE A 538 1.98 33.02 24.00
C ILE A 538 2.20 34.38 24.73
N PRO A 539 2.52 34.40 26.04
CA PRO A 539 2.68 35.65 26.75
C PRO A 539 3.74 36.56 26.11
N GLN A 540 3.54 37.85 26.17
CA GLN A 540 4.52 38.83 25.65
C GLN A 540 5.91 38.59 26.22
N ASN A 541 6.93 38.64 25.37
CA ASN A 541 8.35 38.42 25.70
C ASN A 541 8.67 36.96 26.15
N SER A 542 7.70 36.03 26.07
CA SER A 542 7.91 34.63 26.37
C SER A 542 8.34 33.85 25.15
N PHE A 543 9.06 32.77 25.37
CA PHE A 543 9.38 31.78 24.39
C PHE A 543 8.31 30.68 24.36
N TYR A 544 8.16 30.04 23.21
CA TYR A 544 7.32 28.86 23.01
C TYR A 544 8.09 27.80 22.25
N LEU A 545 7.96 26.53 22.69
CA LEU A 545 8.47 25.38 21.99
C LEU A 545 7.36 24.85 21.09
N GLY A 546 7.40 25.25 19.84
CA GLY A 546 6.55 24.76 18.77
C GLY A 546 7.04 23.43 18.24
N GLY A 547 6.22 22.77 17.45
CA GLY A 547 6.55 21.54 16.74
C GLY A 547 5.89 21.47 15.38
N ASN A 548 6.58 20.88 14.42
CA ASN A 548 6.00 20.61 13.11
C ASN A 548 4.89 19.55 13.28
N PRO A 549 3.61 19.91 12.97
CA PRO A 549 2.49 19.00 13.15
C PRO A 549 2.24 18.09 11.96
N TYR A 550 3.06 18.16 10.91
CA TYR A 550 2.85 17.44 9.66
C TYR A 550 3.95 16.43 9.38
N THR A 551 3.68 15.50 8.48
CA THR A 551 4.63 14.51 7.95
C THR A 551 5.53 15.05 6.85
N LYS A 552 5.46 16.36 6.57
CA LYS A 552 6.25 17.07 5.57
C LYS A 552 6.91 18.28 6.20
N THR A 553 7.98 18.75 5.55
CA THR A 553 8.66 19.98 5.93
C THR A 553 7.72 21.16 5.85
N ILE A 554 7.74 22.06 6.83
CA ILE A 554 7.06 23.36 6.81
C ILE A 554 8.07 24.48 6.58
N ASP A 555 7.63 25.54 5.91
CA ASP A 555 8.42 26.73 5.68
C ASP A 555 8.03 27.82 6.70
N TRP A 556 9.02 28.30 7.48
CA TRP A 556 8.77 29.31 8.49
C TRP A 556 8.25 30.63 7.91
N ASP A 557 8.64 30.96 6.68
CA ASP A 557 8.21 32.20 6.02
C ASP A 557 6.72 32.17 5.69
N ASP A 558 6.18 31.04 5.35
CA ASP A 558 4.76 30.87 4.98
C ASP A 558 3.82 30.85 6.19
N ILE A 559 4.34 30.55 7.40
CA ILE A 559 3.52 30.48 8.61
C ILE A 559 2.92 31.83 8.97
N SER A 560 1.64 31.87 9.23
CA SER A 560 0.93 33.08 9.68
C SER A 560 1.26 33.42 11.13
N LYS A 561 1.87 34.60 11.37
CA LYS A 561 2.43 35.03 12.65
C LYS A 561 1.81 36.34 13.12
N THR A 562 1.48 36.44 14.41
CA THR A 562 1.02 37.67 15.07
C THR A 562 1.81 37.88 16.36
N ASN A 563 2.39 39.07 16.51
CA ASN A 563 3.23 39.44 17.68
C ASN A 563 4.31 38.39 18.01
N LEU A 564 4.94 37.83 16.97
CA LEU A 564 6.11 36.99 17.11
C LEU A 564 7.33 37.66 16.47
N SER A 565 8.52 37.34 16.99
CA SER A 565 9.77 37.58 16.28
C SER A 565 9.73 36.85 14.92
N THR A 566 10.37 37.40 13.91
CA THR A 566 10.58 36.71 12.64
C THR A 566 11.53 35.52 12.78
N THR A 567 12.23 35.45 13.91
CA THR A 567 13.26 34.44 14.17
C THR A 567 12.66 33.12 14.65
N VAL A 568 13.12 32.04 14.07
CA VAL A 568 12.93 30.67 14.51
C VAL A 568 14.28 30.02 14.78
N SER A 569 14.37 29.17 15.81
CA SER A 569 15.61 28.50 16.18
C SER A 569 15.36 27.01 16.52
N VAL A 570 16.32 26.17 16.15
CA VAL A 570 16.33 24.75 16.48
C VAL A 570 17.68 24.43 17.10
N TRP A 571 17.69 23.65 18.17
CA TRP A 571 18.94 23.15 18.74
C TRP A 571 19.53 22.06 17.88
N ASP A 572 20.80 22.21 17.54
CA ASP A 572 21.60 21.19 16.86
C ASP A 572 22.68 20.68 17.81
N ASP A 573 22.46 19.48 18.31
CA ASP A 573 23.40 18.91 19.31
C ASP A 573 24.74 18.56 18.65
N ALA A 574 24.77 18.20 17.37
CA ALA A 574 26.02 17.88 16.66
C ALA A 574 27.01 19.05 16.63
N SER A 575 26.51 20.27 16.42
CA SER A 575 27.33 21.48 16.47
C SER A 575 27.33 22.10 17.88
N SER A 576 26.54 21.60 18.83
CA SER A 576 26.31 22.20 20.14
C SER A 576 25.93 23.67 20.07
N ASP A 577 25.09 24.03 19.09
CA ASP A 577 24.69 25.40 18.81
C ASP A 577 23.24 25.48 18.30
N TRP A 578 22.68 26.71 18.35
CA TRP A 578 21.37 27.01 17.78
C TRP A 578 21.45 27.28 16.27
N LYS A 579 20.74 26.51 15.49
CA LYS A 579 20.48 26.86 14.09
C LYS A 579 19.31 27.82 14.04
N THR A 580 19.54 28.99 13.47
CA THR A 580 18.61 30.11 13.55
C THR A 580 18.34 30.68 12.16
N TYR A 581 17.09 31.05 11.91
CA TYR A 581 16.66 31.78 10.71
C TYR A 581 15.83 32.99 11.13
N ASN A 582 16.08 34.17 10.57
CA ASN A 582 15.46 35.43 10.96
C ASN A 582 14.39 35.94 9.99
N GLY A 583 13.93 35.11 9.04
CA GLY A 583 13.03 35.50 7.96
C GLY A 583 13.72 36.00 6.70
N SER A 584 15.07 36.01 6.64
CA SER A 584 15.85 36.42 5.47
C SER A 584 17.19 35.74 5.37
N SER A 585 17.80 35.38 6.49
CA SER A 585 19.12 34.74 6.55
C SER A 585 19.31 33.97 7.86
N GLY A 586 20.24 33.06 7.88
CA GLY A 586 20.61 32.27 9.03
C GLY A 586 21.25 30.92 8.65
N ASP A 587 21.55 30.12 9.64
CA ASP A 587 22.14 28.79 9.49
C ASP A 587 21.11 27.65 9.64
N LEU A 588 19.85 27.96 9.99
CA LEU A 588 18.71 27.09 9.72
C LEU A 588 18.27 27.32 8.26
N THR A 589 18.62 26.41 7.37
CA THR A 589 18.51 26.57 5.92
C THR A 589 17.11 27.04 5.50
N ASN A 590 16.99 28.27 5.03
CA ASN A 590 15.76 28.89 4.53
C ASN A 590 14.56 28.79 5.47
N GLY A 591 14.77 28.63 6.80
CA GLY A 591 13.67 28.47 7.73
C GLY A 591 12.87 27.17 7.62
N LEU A 592 13.42 26.16 6.95
CA LEU A 592 12.78 24.87 6.73
C LEU A 592 12.81 24.02 8.01
N ILE A 593 11.65 23.57 8.47
CA ILE A 593 11.48 22.78 9.69
C ILE A 593 10.98 21.39 9.30
N ALA A 594 11.84 20.38 9.52
CA ALA A 594 11.56 18.99 9.15
C ALA A 594 10.37 18.38 9.93
N PRO A 595 9.77 17.29 9.46
CA PRO A 595 8.86 16.48 10.27
C PRO A 595 9.51 16.07 11.59
N PHE A 596 8.71 15.90 12.63
CA PHE A 596 9.13 15.59 14.01
C PHE A 596 10.02 16.63 14.70
N GLN A 597 10.36 17.73 14.02
CA GLN A 597 11.22 18.76 14.60
C GLN A 597 10.47 19.70 15.51
N GLY A 598 10.96 19.86 16.75
CA GLY A 598 10.62 20.96 17.63
C GLY A 598 11.40 22.22 17.27
N PHE A 599 10.80 23.39 17.46
CA PHE A 599 11.42 24.69 17.16
C PHE A 599 11.04 25.76 18.18
N TRP A 600 11.91 26.73 18.35
CA TRP A 600 11.80 27.78 19.36
C TRP A 600 11.39 29.11 18.72
N VAL A 601 10.37 29.75 19.25
CA VAL A 601 9.91 31.07 18.83
C VAL A 601 9.66 32.00 20.01
N GLN A 602 9.71 33.32 19.80
CA GLN A 602 9.52 34.31 20.86
C GLN A 602 8.38 35.27 20.52
N ALA A 603 7.47 35.49 21.46
CA ALA A 603 6.48 36.55 21.38
C ALA A 603 7.11 37.93 21.55
N SER A 604 6.79 38.86 20.64
CA SER A 604 7.34 40.22 20.61
C SER A 604 6.25 41.22 20.27
N GLY A 605 6.17 42.32 21.02
CA GLY A 605 5.21 43.39 20.76
C GLY A 605 3.80 43.19 21.30
N GLY A 606 3.49 42.04 21.90
CA GLY A 606 2.20 41.69 22.47
C GLY A 606 2.06 40.19 22.76
N VAL A 607 0.84 39.75 23.04
CA VAL A 607 0.54 38.31 23.16
C VAL A 607 0.67 37.68 21.77
N GLY A 608 1.58 36.69 21.69
CA GLY A 608 1.93 36.04 20.44
C GLY A 608 0.97 34.91 20.04
N SER A 609 0.87 34.70 18.75
CA SER A 609 0.20 33.53 18.17
C SER A 609 0.76 33.21 16.78
N PHE A 610 0.63 31.96 16.36
CA PHE A 610 0.89 31.56 14.99
C PHE A 610 -0.04 30.43 14.54
N THR A 611 -0.23 30.33 13.26
CA THR A 611 -1.00 29.24 12.65
C THR A 611 -0.16 28.61 11.55
N ILE A 612 0.08 27.31 11.66
CA ILE A 612 0.69 26.49 10.63
C ILE A 612 -0.48 25.97 9.77
N GLN A 613 -0.57 26.41 8.53
CA GLN A 613 -1.63 26.00 7.64
C GLN A 613 -1.26 24.70 6.94
N ALA A 614 -2.24 23.94 6.50
CA ALA A 614 -2.02 22.68 5.81
C ALA A 614 -1.30 22.84 4.45
N ASP A 615 -1.29 24.06 3.90
CA ASP A 615 -0.59 24.46 2.68
C ASP A 615 0.77 25.16 2.91
N ASP A 616 1.17 25.42 4.17
CA ASP A 616 2.50 25.93 4.51
C ASP A 616 3.61 24.84 4.36
N ILE A 617 3.33 23.81 3.56
CA ILE A 617 4.23 22.69 3.31
C ILE A 617 5.20 23.03 2.20
N SER A 618 6.49 22.94 2.51
CA SER A 618 7.56 23.12 1.54
C SER A 618 7.73 21.91 0.61
N THR A 619 8.01 22.18 -0.65
CA THR A 619 8.47 21.15 -1.61
C THR A 619 9.94 20.79 -1.41
N THR A 620 10.69 21.65 -0.71
CA THR A 620 12.09 21.40 -0.33
C THR A 620 12.11 20.66 1.01
N VAL A 621 12.88 19.61 1.09
CA VAL A 621 13.00 18.79 2.32
C VAL A 621 13.95 19.51 3.29
N GLY A 622 13.48 19.80 4.51
CA GLY A 622 14.31 20.31 5.60
C GLY A 622 15.04 19.17 6.31
N THR A 623 16.22 19.48 6.84
CA THR A 623 17.00 18.52 7.60
C THR A 623 16.46 18.45 9.06
N PHE A 624 16.22 17.26 9.55
CA PHE A 624 15.88 17.04 10.97
C PHE A 624 17.16 17.15 11.82
N LEU A 625 17.20 18.16 12.68
CA LEU A 625 18.35 18.43 13.56
C LEU A 625 18.27 17.60 14.87
N GLY A 626 18.15 16.39 14.80
CA GLY A 626 18.21 15.34 15.82
C GLY A 626 18.92 14.15 15.24
N ARG A 627 19.34 14.33 14.02
CA ARG A 627 20.18 13.49 13.22
C ARG A 627 21.49 14.23 13.03
N THR A 628 22.61 13.71 13.50
CA THR A 628 23.84 14.06 12.83
C THR A 628 23.66 13.57 11.41
N THR A 629 23.78 14.42 10.44
CA THR A 629 24.17 14.01 9.10
C THR A 629 25.65 13.63 9.15
N GLU A 630 26.01 12.55 9.79
CA GLU A 630 26.76 11.59 9.06
C GLU A 630 25.70 11.00 8.10
N GLU A 631 25.52 11.62 6.95
CA GLU A 631 25.18 10.84 5.78
C GLU A 631 26.21 9.72 5.85
N ASN A 632 25.76 8.47 5.87
CA ASN A 632 26.60 7.31 5.63
C ASN A 632 27.19 7.51 4.23
N THR A 633 28.08 8.46 4.11
CA THR A 633 28.78 8.86 2.89
C THR A 633 30.25 8.65 3.11
N GLY A 634 30.90 8.25 2.06
CA GLY A 634 32.34 8.16 2.01
C GLY A 634 32.82 8.67 0.68
N SER A 635 34.06 9.01 0.61
CA SER A 635 34.69 9.43 -0.64
C SER A 635 36.12 8.91 -0.79
N LEU A 636 36.47 8.59 -2.02
CA LEU A 636 37.81 8.24 -2.43
C LEU A 636 38.10 8.97 -3.74
N ALA A 637 39.00 9.90 -3.71
CA ALA A 637 39.34 10.69 -4.87
C ALA A 637 40.80 10.47 -5.29
N PHE A 638 41.02 10.23 -6.57
CA PHE A 638 42.33 10.08 -7.16
C PHE A 638 42.56 11.15 -8.21
N THR A 639 43.78 11.71 -8.23
CA THR A 639 44.28 12.49 -9.32
C THR A 639 45.31 11.66 -10.11
N ILE A 640 45.13 11.63 -11.41
CA ILE A 640 46.13 11.07 -12.34
C ILE A 640 46.84 12.22 -13.02
N SER A 641 48.15 12.14 -13.14
CA SER A 641 48.98 13.17 -13.76
C SER A 641 50.02 12.58 -14.70
N SER A 642 50.30 13.31 -15.79
CA SER A 642 51.46 13.08 -16.66
C SER A 642 51.92 14.44 -17.22
N GLY A 643 53.15 14.83 -16.93
CA GLY A 643 53.66 16.17 -17.25
C GLY A 643 52.76 17.26 -16.62
N ASP A 644 52.33 18.22 -17.46
CA ASP A 644 51.46 19.32 -17.03
C ASP A 644 49.96 18.99 -17.10
N HIS A 645 49.59 17.72 -17.36
CA HIS A 645 48.19 17.27 -17.51
C HIS A 645 47.73 16.49 -16.30
N THR A 646 46.53 16.82 -15.85
CA THR A 646 45.88 16.14 -14.73
C THR A 646 44.43 15.82 -15.05
N ASP A 647 43.92 14.72 -14.44
CA ASP A 647 42.51 14.38 -14.42
C ASP A 647 42.12 13.71 -13.06
N ASN A 648 40.87 13.80 -12.68
CA ASN A 648 40.39 13.29 -11.41
C ASN A 648 39.25 12.28 -11.61
N ILE A 649 39.20 11.29 -10.73
CA ILE A 649 38.08 10.35 -10.59
C ILE A 649 37.66 10.31 -9.13
N TYR A 650 36.37 9.99 -8.93
CA TYR A 650 35.76 9.94 -7.63
C TYR A 650 34.97 8.61 -7.48
N LEU A 651 35.23 7.91 -6.40
CA LEU A 651 34.35 6.88 -5.86
C LEU A 651 33.69 7.49 -4.63
N THR A 652 32.37 7.58 -4.65
CA THR A 652 31.59 8.07 -3.52
C THR A 652 30.76 6.94 -2.97
N PHE A 653 30.48 6.96 -1.67
CA PHE A 653 29.70 5.93 -0.99
C PHE A 653 28.52 6.60 -0.33
N GLY A 654 27.34 5.97 -0.41
CA GLY A 654 26.15 6.53 0.19
C GLY A 654 24.97 5.54 0.24
N PRO A 655 23.90 5.89 0.99
CA PRO A 655 22.78 4.98 1.24
C PRO A 655 21.96 4.63 -0.02
N ASN A 656 22.07 5.44 -1.08
CA ASN A 656 21.39 5.21 -2.36
C ASN A 656 22.35 4.78 -3.47
N GLY A 657 23.60 4.47 -3.15
CA GLY A 657 24.58 4.03 -4.12
C GLY A 657 24.31 2.62 -4.63
N SER A 658 24.85 2.30 -5.81
CA SER A 658 24.71 1.01 -6.46
C SER A 658 26.05 0.51 -6.98
N ILE A 659 26.26 -0.81 -7.00
CA ILE A 659 27.39 -1.41 -7.73
C ILE A 659 27.19 -1.41 -9.25
N TYR A 660 25.99 -1.07 -9.70
CA TYR A 660 25.62 -0.88 -11.10
C TYR A 660 25.34 0.60 -11.36
N LYS A 661 25.41 1.01 -12.62
CA LYS A 661 25.12 2.39 -13.00
C LYS A 661 23.75 2.85 -12.52
N ASP A 662 23.72 3.97 -11.82
CA ASP A 662 22.49 4.61 -11.34
C ASP A 662 22.43 6.12 -11.66
N ILE A 663 21.44 6.83 -11.10
CA ILE A 663 21.23 8.26 -11.33
C ILE A 663 22.25 9.14 -10.61
N SER A 664 22.94 8.62 -9.61
CA SER A 664 23.94 9.34 -8.80
C SER A 664 25.33 9.28 -9.45
N ASP A 665 25.50 8.43 -10.47
CA ASP A 665 26.72 8.32 -11.22
C ASP A 665 26.86 9.44 -12.26
N ALA A 666 28.10 9.91 -12.46
CA ALA A 666 28.39 10.88 -13.51
C ALA A 666 29.26 10.25 -14.60
N PRO A 667 28.76 10.12 -15.84
CA PRO A 667 29.55 9.63 -16.96
C PRO A 667 30.78 10.48 -17.24
N LYS A 668 31.85 9.82 -17.64
CA LYS A 668 33.09 10.49 -18.04
C LYS A 668 32.94 11.15 -19.41
N LEU A 669 33.20 12.44 -19.46
CA LEU A 669 33.30 13.19 -20.70
C LEU A 669 34.77 13.32 -21.10
N LEU A 670 35.10 13.00 -22.33
CA LEU A 670 36.44 13.19 -22.87
C LEU A 670 36.71 14.68 -23.19
N PRO A 671 37.98 15.13 -23.16
CA PRO A 671 38.34 16.53 -23.47
C PRO A 671 37.92 16.96 -24.87
N LEU A 672 37.41 18.19 -25.01
CA LEU A 672 36.95 18.74 -26.30
C LEU A 672 38.08 19.35 -27.14
N GLN A 673 39.30 19.52 -26.60
CA GLN A 673 40.40 20.17 -27.27
C GLN A 673 41.48 19.19 -27.73
N ALA A 674 42.07 19.51 -28.92
CA ALA A 674 43.15 18.78 -29.53
C ALA A 674 44.49 19.12 -28.86
N SER A 675 44.95 18.33 -27.93
CA SER A 675 46.34 18.25 -27.43
C SER A 675 46.49 16.97 -26.65
N PRO A 676 47.68 16.45 -26.42
CA PRO A 676 47.88 15.31 -25.56
C PRO A 676 47.18 15.51 -24.21
N ARG A 677 46.38 14.54 -23.77
CA ARG A 677 45.58 14.60 -22.56
C ARG A 677 45.60 13.27 -21.86
N ILE A 678 45.40 13.29 -20.58
CA ILE A 678 45.10 12.09 -19.81
C ILE A 678 43.61 12.03 -19.44
N ALA A 679 43.09 10.84 -19.34
CA ALA A 679 41.75 10.59 -18.85
C ALA A 679 41.77 9.39 -17.91
N ALA A 680 41.19 9.59 -16.75
CA ALA A 680 40.93 8.53 -15.79
C ALA A 680 39.42 8.29 -15.66
N MET A 681 39.01 7.05 -15.56
CA MET A 681 37.61 6.68 -15.44
C MET A 681 37.44 5.33 -14.73
N THR A 682 36.41 5.20 -13.93
CA THR A 682 35.93 3.90 -13.49
C THR A 682 34.90 3.36 -14.49
N ILE A 683 34.68 2.07 -14.51
CA ILE A 683 33.71 1.46 -15.43
C ILE A 683 32.59 0.81 -14.61
N SER A 684 31.35 1.26 -14.84
CA SER A 684 30.14 0.65 -14.30
C SER A 684 29.21 0.30 -15.48
N ASP A 685 28.68 -0.93 -15.54
CA ASP A 685 27.85 -1.44 -16.64
C ASP A 685 28.43 -1.19 -18.06
N ASN A 686 29.75 -1.30 -18.23
CA ASN A 686 30.48 -0.97 -19.44
C ASN A 686 30.40 0.52 -19.85
N ILE A 687 30.05 1.41 -18.95
CA ILE A 687 30.02 2.86 -19.18
C ILE A 687 31.15 3.52 -18.36
N PRO A 688 31.97 4.37 -19.00
CA PRO A 688 33.00 5.15 -18.29
C PRO A 688 32.36 6.17 -17.34
N MET A 689 32.83 6.20 -16.10
CA MET A 689 32.34 7.11 -15.06
C MET A 689 33.43 8.05 -14.57
N LYS A 690 33.06 9.31 -14.37
CA LYS A 690 33.86 10.33 -13.66
C LYS A 690 33.62 10.22 -12.15
N ILE A 691 32.38 10.03 -11.77
CA ILE A 691 31.93 9.75 -10.41
C ILE A 691 31.18 8.43 -10.44
N ASN A 692 31.56 7.50 -9.60
CA ASN A 692 30.88 6.22 -9.40
C ASN A 692 30.39 6.17 -7.96
N HIS A 693 29.06 6.12 -7.75
CA HIS A 693 28.44 6.20 -6.46
C HIS A 693 28.03 4.80 -5.97
N LEU A 694 28.66 4.32 -4.94
CA LEU A 694 28.60 2.96 -4.43
C LEU A 694 27.75 2.90 -3.14
N PRO A 695 27.19 1.73 -2.80
CA PRO A 695 26.53 1.54 -1.51
C PRO A 695 27.48 1.82 -0.34
N TYR A 696 27.02 2.52 0.69
CA TYR A 696 27.79 2.76 1.89
C TYR A 696 28.06 1.45 2.66
N ASP A 697 27.07 0.57 2.70
CA ASP A 697 27.08 -0.73 3.37
C ASP A 697 27.58 -1.88 2.48
N LEU A 698 28.51 -1.58 1.58
CA LEU A 698 29.06 -2.54 0.64
C LEU A 698 29.70 -3.73 1.36
N GLU A 699 29.10 -4.90 1.26
CA GLU A 699 29.59 -6.15 1.83
C GLU A 699 30.28 -7.03 0.76
N GLY A 700 31.44 -7.61 1.09
CA GLY A 700 32.17 -8.50 0.21
C GLY A 700 33.29 -7.81 -0.56
N THR A 701 33.88 -8.50 -1.54
CA THR A 701 34.97 -7.96 -2.38
C THR A 701 34.45 -7.65 -3.76
N TYR A 702 34.56 -6.39 -4.14
CA TYR A 702 34.14 -5.90 -5.46
C TYR A 702 35.36 -5.39 -6.24
N MET A 703 35.43 -5.73 -7.53
CA MET A 703 36.42 -5.20 -8.44
C MET A 703 35.77 -4.11 -9.31
N ILE A 704 36.23 -2.88 -9.16
CA ILE A 704 35.80 -1.73 -9.97
C ILE A 704 36.88 -1.49 -10.97
N PRO A 705 36.63 -1.71 -12.27
CA PRO A 705 37.65 -1.45 -13.30
C PRO A 705 38.02 0.04 -13.35
N LEU A 706 39.29 0.34 -13.37
CA LEU A 706 39.87 1.66 -13.52
C LEU A 706 40.65 1.70 -14.82
N ASP A 707 40.21 2.54 -15.75
CA ASP A 707 40.91 2.79 -17.00
C ASP A 707 41.68 4.11 -16.94
N LEU A 708 42.96 4.07 -17.27
CA LEU A 708 43.87 5.20 -17.36
C LEU A 708 44.34 5.34 -18.82
N LEU A 709 44.05 6.46 -19.44
CA LEU A 709 44.29 6.66 -20.86
C LEU A 709 45.15 7.91 -21.10
N SER A 710 46.20 7.77 -21.89
CA SER A 710 46.88 8.91 -22.51
C SER A 710 46.29 9.09 -23.90
N LEU A 711 45.76 10.26 -24.19
CA LEU A 711 45.00 10.58 -25.40
C LEU A 711 45.70 11.62 -26.24
N ASP A 712 45.69 11.43 -27.55
CA ASP A 712 46.06 12.41 -28.56
C ASP A 712 45.06 12.39 -29.72
N ILE A 713 45.17 13.27 -30.65
CA ILE A 713 44.33 13.33 -31.84
C ILE A 713 45.18 13.05 -33.08
N ASP A 714 44.76 12.06 -33.88
CA ASP A 714 45.41 11.75 -35.14
C ASP A 714 45.17 12.83 -36.21
N THR A 715 45.85 12.71 -37.34
CA THR A 715 45.73 13.64 -38.47
C THR A 715 44.34 13.69 -39.11
N ALA A 716 43.46 12.76 -38.78
CA ALA A 716 42.06 12.70 -39.21
C ALA A 716 41.09 13.29 -38.16
N GLY A 717 41.59 13.69 -37.01
CA GLY A 717 40.77 14.26 -35.93
C GLY A 717 40.16 13.23 -35.00
N HIS A 718 40.63 11.98 -34.97
CA HIS A 718 40.16 10.95 -34.07
C HIS A 718 41.05 10.85 -32.83
N PHE A 719 40.46 10.57 -31.69
CA PHE A 719 41.20 10.23 -30.48
C PHE A 719 41.97 8.92 -30.66
N VAL A 720 43.22 8.94 -30.31
CA VAL A 720 44.11 7.77 -30.27
C VAL A 720 44.76 7.68 -28.90
N THR A 721 44.99 6.46 -28.42
CA THR A 721 45.71 6.22 -27.18
C THR A 721 47.17 5.93 -27.46
N TYR A 722 48.06 6.35 -26.56
CA TYR A 722 49.45 5.99 -26.58
C TYR A 722 49.92 5.54 -25.19
N GLY A 723 50.99 4.76 -25.14
CA GLY A 723 51.59 4.35 -23.88
C GLY A 723 52.38 5.52 -23.25
N ASP A 724 52.08 5.82 -22.02
CA ASP A 724 52.75 6.86 -21.23
C ASP A 724 52.89 6.42 -19.78
N GLN A 725 53.80 7.06 -19.05
CA GLN A 725 53.88 6.90 -17.61
C GLN A 725 53.00 7.95 -16.94
N VAL A 726 52.14 7.50 -16.07
CA VAL A 726 51.25 8.36 -15.32
C VAL A 726 51.44 8.12 -13.82
N THR A 727 51.24 9.16 -13.05
CA THR A 727 51.27 9.09 -11.60
C THR A 727 49.85 9.13 -11.10
N LEU A 728 49.46 8.21 -10.23
CA LEU A 728 48.19 8.17 -9.54
C LEU A 728 48.37 8.57 -8.07
N ASP A 729 47.76 9.66 -7.70
CA ASP A 729 47.83 10.21 -6.35
C ASP A 729 46.44 10.09 -5.67
N LEU A 730 46.41 9.61 -4.42
CA LEU A 730 45.25 9.68 -3.56
C LEU A 730 45.14 11.13 -3.03
N VAL A 731 44.01 11.77 -3.32
CA VAL A 731 43.77 13.20 -2.93
C VAL A 731 42.83 13.31 -1.76
N GLU A 732 41.85 12.43 -1.69
CA GLU A 732 40.83 12.40 -0.61
C GLU A 732 40.54 10.97 -0.24
N GLN A 733 40.48 10.71 1.07
CA GLN A 733 40.07 9.43 1.62
C GLN A 733 39.22 9.70 2.86
N ASP A 734 37.92 9.48 2.70
CA ASP A 734 36.94 9.41 3.79
C ASP A 734 36.09 8.16 3.54
N LEU A 735 36.54 7.04 4.06
CA LEU A 735 35.91 5.75 3.80
C LEU A 735 35.14 5.28 5.04
N PRO A 736 33.99 4.63 4.82
CA PRO A 736 33.32 3.86 5.87
C PRO A 736 34.32 2.94 6.58
N GLY A 737 34.29 2.89 7.90
CA GLY A 737 35.30 2.17 8.70
C GLY A 737 35.40 0.67 8.40
N HIS A 738 34.39 0.09 7.76
CA HIS A 738 34.36 -1.32 7.33
C HIS A 738 34.86 -1.54 5.90
N ILE A 739 35.11 -0.47 5.13
CA ILE A 739 35.60 -0.54 3.74
C ILE A 739 37.12 -0.41 3.71
N THR A 740 37.77 -1.34 3.05
CA THR A 740 39.19 -1.30 2.70
C THR A 740 39.33 -1.44 1.19
N TYR A 741 40.37 -0.87 0.64
CA TYR A 741 40.62 -0.98 -0.79
C TYR A 741 42.10 -1.21 -1.12
N SER A 742 42.31 -1.79 -2.27
CA SER A 742 43.62 -1.93 -2.90
C SER A 742 43.48 -1.64 -4.40
N ILE A 743 44.57 -1.27 -5.04
CA ILE A 743 44.65 -1.12 -6.52
C ILE A 743 45.47 -2.28 -7.06
N MET A 744 44.91 -2.98 -8.03
CA MET A 744 45.63 -4.03 -8.75
C MET A 744 46.02 -3.49 -10.14
N ASP A 745 47.31 -3.44 -10.44
CA ASP A 745 47.79 -3.22 -11.78
C ASP A 745 47.65 -4.49 -12.63
N ASN A 746 46.71 -4.52 -13.53
CA ASN A 746 46.41 -5.67 -14.37
C ASN A 746 47.53 -5.98 -15.40
N ILE A 747 48.47 -5.08 -15.63
CA ILE A 747 49.59 -5.29 -16.53
C ILE A 747 50.73 -6.02 -15.81
N SER A 748 51.10 -5.54 -14.63
CA SER A 748 52.17 -6.15 -13.83
C SER A 748 51.68 -7.29 -12.92
N GLY A 749 50.39 -7.33 -12.64
CA GLY A 749 49.79 -8.24 -11.66
C GLY A 749 50.12 -7.90 -10.20
N ILE A 750 50.60 -6.69 -9.93
CA ILE A 750 50.97 -6.25 -8.58
C ILE A 750 49.74 -5.59 -7.91
N GLU A 751 49.46 -6.00 -6.70
CA GLU A 751 48.44 -5.39 -5.83
C GLU A 751 49.11 -4.38 -4.89
N TYR A 752 48.59 -3.16 -4.89
CA TYR A 752 49.05 -2.06 -4.06
C TYR A 752 48.03 -1.77 -2.96
N ASN A 753 48.47 -1.89 -1.72
CA ASN A 753 47.64 -1.53 -0.58
C ASN A 753 47.78 -0.01 -0.34
N MET A 754 46.66 0.72 -0.49
CA MET A 754 46.66 2.19 -0.63
C MET A 754 46.55 2.98 0.68
N GLN A 755 46.68 2.33 1.86
CA GLN A 755 46.63 3.10 3.13
C GLN A 755 47.67 4.20 3.30
N SER A 756 48.62 4.34 2.39
CA SER A 756 49.71 5.31 2.50
C SER A 756 50.41 5.72 1.17
N LEU A 757 49.77 5.59 0.01
CA LEU A 757 50.44 5.85 -1.28
C LEU A 757 50.24 7.28 -1.80
N LEU A 758 51.34 8.05 -1.85
CA LEU A 758 51.52 9.22 -2.66
C LEU A 758 52.42 8.81 -3.85
N GLY A 759 51.98 9.06 -5.11
CA GLY A 759 52.79 8.91 -6.29
C GLY A 759 52.97 7.49 -6.83
N LEU A 760 51.87 6.73 -6.97
CA LEU A 760 51.93 5.42 -7.65
C LEU A 760 52.19 5.64 -9.16
N GLU A 761 53.37 5.23 -9.66
CA GLU A 761 53.69 5.26 -11.09
C GLU A 761 53.11 4.04 -11.82
N LEU A 762 52.25 4.32 -12.80
CA LEU A 762 51.60 3.33 -13.66
C LEU A 762 51.92 3.62 -15.14
N THR A 763 51.81 2.59 -15.99
CA THR A 763 51.99 2.73 -17.44
C THR A 763 50.63 2.57 -18.12
N THR A 764 50.21 3.55 -18.93
CA THR A 764 48.97 3.43 -19.69
C THR A 764 49.12 2.42 -20.83
N GLU A 765 48.09 1.67 -21.09
CA GLU A 765 48.03 0.67 -22.14
C GLU A 765 47.74 1.28 -23.51
N LEU A 766 48.40 0.79 -24.58
CA LEU A 766 48.08 1.14 -25.95
C LEU A 766 46.78 0.45 -26.38
N LYS A 767 45.64 1.14 -26.34
CA LYS A 767 44.33 0.55 -26.72
C LYS A 767 43.90 0.84 -28.17
N GLY A 768 44.69 1.55 -28.98
CA GLY A 768 44.33 1.85 -30.36
C GLY A 768 43.27 2.93 -30.52
N THR A 769 42.64 3.02 -31.70
CA THR A 769 41.65 4.06 -32.04
C THR A 769 40.32 3.76 -31.33
N PHE A 770 39.77 4.72 -30.60
CA PHE A 770 38.44 4.59 -30.01
C PHE A 770 37.36 4.57 -31.08
N SER A 771 36.46 3.61 -31.01
CA SER A 771 35.22 3.62 -31.80
C SER A 771 34.27 4.72 -31.31
N SER A 772 33.39 5.20 -32.19
CA SER A 772 32.43 6.28 -31.93
C SER A 772 31.47 6.05 -30.76
N SER A 773 31.48 4.88 -30.13
CA SER A 773 30.67 4.56 -28.92
C SER A 773 31.16 5.24 -27.63
N TYR A 774 32.39 5.81 -27.64
CA TYR A 774 32.89 6.63 -26.53
C TYR A 774 32.70 8.14 -26.73
N ASN A 775 32.21 8.56 -27.88
CA ASN A 775 31.77 9.92 -28.08
C ASN A 775 30.38 10.04 -27.43
N GLY A 776 30.33 10.47 -26.17
CA GLY A 776 29.10 10.88 -25.52
C GLY A 776 28.37 11.93 -26.38
N PRO A 777 27.11 12.23 -26.05
CA PRO A 777 26.22 13.09 -26.83
C PRO A 777 26.80 14.44 -27.10
#